data_6f3ea9c3545360c5179ae9b5fd98d23e
#
_entry.id   6f3ea9c3545360c5179ae9b5fd98d23e
#
_cell.length_a   1.000
_cell.length_b   1.000
_cell.length_c   1.000
_cell.angle_alpha   90.00
_cell.angle_beta   90.00
_cell.angle_gamma   90.00
#
_symmetry.space_group_name_H-M   'P 1'
#
loop_
_entity.id
_entity.type
_entity.pdbx_description
1 polymer ?
#
loop_
_entity_poly.entity_id
_entity_poly.type
_entity_poly.pdbx_seq_one_letter_code
_entity_poly.pdbx_strand_id
1 'polypeptide(L)'
;MISDRLSSGVWDRAYEYFGAHPVPGGWVFRVWAPQARCVALAGDFTGWQRWDMHRLEDGVWELTVENARQFDAYQYIVTRQDGQEVWKSDPYGFHQETRPATNSKLFDIGGYIWHDEKWRQRREGTHPAEGYVNIYEVHLGSWRLTENGEVLNYRDMADQLAKYVRDMGYNYVELLPVTEYPLDDSWGYQCVGYFAPTSRYGTPHDFMYLVDRLHRAGIGVILDWVPAHFCKDSHGLINFDGSCLYEYSDPLKWEHESWGTRVFDFGKPEVCSFLLSSAAYWLREYHIDGLRVDAVASMLYLDYDRRQWRPNRYGGKENLEAIEFLRQLNRTAFAVNNAVLMVAEESTAWPMVTYPPEEGGLGFNLKWNMGWMNDVCHYLKMDPFFRQHHHRDVTFSMMYAFSENFVLPVSHDEVVHMKGSLRGKMPGDKWRQLAGVRSFYAYMLCHPGKVLTFMGTELAQWHEWNFRGQLDWYLLEQEEDCRRTHECIRALNRFYKSRRALWENDRDWDGFQWLVADDNRNNVLVFRRTGRDGKSLIAVINFSPMVLEQYRFGVPPKARYEEVFNTDDVQWGGSGVTNPEPIVTEWIPSHQQEQSIVMRVPPLGAVILQGKGKLTKQSGGAETFRPRRSGGAVT
;
A
#
# COMPACT_ATOMS: atom_id res chain seq x y z
N MET A 1 26.18 28.51 0.05
CA MET A 1 25.64 29.00 -1.24
C MET A 1 24.55 28.05 -1.71
N ILE A 2 23.77 28.37 -2.74
CA ILE A 2 22.71 27.45 -3.27
C ILE A 2 23.32 26.20 -3.86
N SER A 3 24.44 26.33 -4.57
CA SER A 3 25.23 25.22 -5.07
C SER A 3 25.62 24.22 -4.00
N ASP A 4 26.12 24.70 -2.86
CA ASP A 4 26.54 23.81 -1.78
C ASP A 4 25.37 23.00 -1.22
N ARG A 5 24.16 23.58 -1.21
CA ARG A 5 22.96 22.88 -0.79
C ARG A 5 22.53 21.84 -1.81
N LEU A 6 22.47 22.21 -3.10
CA LEU A 6 22.05 21.33 -4.17
C LEU A 6 23.04 20.15 -4.33
N SER A 7 24.34 20.44 -4.33
CA SER A 7 25.42 19.45 -4.43
C SER A 7 25.66 18.65 -3.14
N SER A 8 24.98 18.99 -2.04
CA SER A 8 25.04 18.18 -0.82
C SER A 8 24.38 16.82 -0.95
N GLY A 9 23.44 16.67 -1.90
CA GLY A 9 22.65 15.46 -2.11
C GLY A 9 21.59 15.19 -1.04
N VAL A 10 21.36 16.13 -0.10
CA VAL A 10 20.44 15.99 1.03
C VAL A 10 19.52 17.20 1.22
N TRP A 11 19.43 18.07 0.24
CA TRP A 11 18.59 19.27 0.34
C TRP A 11 17.12 18.96 0.09
N ASP A 12 16.38 18.72 1.15
CA ASP A 12 14.98 18.32 1.15
C ASP A 12 13.98 19.50 1.07
N ARG A 13 14.48 20.73 0.84
CA ARG A 13 13.70 21.96 0.68
C ARG A 13 14.02 22.69 -0.63
N ALA A 14 14.53 21.98 -1.62
CA ALA A 14 14.87 22.61 -2.90
C ALA A 14 13.64 23.20 -3.61
N TYR A 15 12.44 22.64 -3.34
CA TYR A 15 11.18 23.17 -3.85
C TYR A 15 10.81 24.56 -3.33
N GLU A 16 11.38 25.01 -2.21
CA GLU A 16 11.17 26.37 -1.69
C GLU A 16 11.98 27.43 -2.47
N TYR A 17 12.95 26.99 -3.25
CA TYR A 17 13.82 27.85 -4.04
C TYR A 17 13.61 27.73 -5.53
N PHE A 18 13.59 26.50 -6.09
CA PHE A 18 13.36 26.23 -7.50
C PHE A 18 11.86 26.22 -7.84
N GLY A 19 11.57 26.47 -9.11
CA GLY A 19 10.21 26.60 -9.60
C GLY A 19 9.77 28.07 -9.66
N ALA A 20 8.47 28.27 -9.75
CA ALA A 20 7.84 29.58 -9.79
C ALA A 20 7.23 29.93 -8.43
N HIS A 21 7.67 31.05 -7.84
CA HIS A 21 7.21 31.50 -6.52
C HIS A 21 6.65 32.91 -6.54
N PRO A 22 5.56 33.19 -5.80
CA PRO A 22 5.03 34.52 -5.67
C PRO A 22 6.04 35.45 -4.94
N VAL A 23 6.18 36.67 -5.44
CA VAL A 23 6.94 37.74 -4.83
C VAL A 23 6.10 39.03 -4.84
N PRO A 24 6.43 40.05 -4.06
CA PRO A 24 5.70 41.30 -4.12
C PRO A 24 5.65 41.88 -5.56
N GLY A 25 4.44 41.93 -6.12
CA GLY A 25 4.18 42.47 -7.47
C GLY A 25 4.31 41.48 -8.62
N GLY A 26 4.59 40.19 -8.39
CA GLY A 26 4.72 39.22 -9.47
C GLY A 26 5.21 37.86 -9.05
N TRP A 27 6.01 37.22 -9.89
CA TRP A 27 6.54 35.88 -9.67
C TRP A 27 8.02 35.81 -10.04
N VAL A 28 8.80 35.05 -9.27
CA VAL A 28 10.18 34.69 -9.60
C VAL A 28 10.23 33.24 -10.06
N PHE A 29 10.94 33.00 -11.15
CA PHE A 29 11.14 31.69 -11.78
C PHE A 29 12.59 31.29 -11.64
N ARG A 30 12.86 30.07 -11.17
CA ARG A 30 14.21 29.52 -11.05
C ARG A 30 14.25 28.09 -11.54
N VAL A 31 15.19 27.81 -12.44
CA VAL A 31 15.43 26.47 -12.98
C VAL A 31 16.91 26.14 -13.00
N TRP A 32 17.24 24.90 -12.70
CA TRP A 32 18.60 24.38 -12.79
C TRP A 32 18.83 23.73 -14.14
N ALA A 33 19.72 24.30 -14.95
CA ALA A 33 20.08 23.84 -16.28
C ALA A 33 21.55 24.21 -16.59
N PRO A 34 22.52 23.53 -15.95
CA PRO A 34 23.93 23.93 -15.96
C PRO A 34 24.58 23.84 -17.34
N GLN A 35 24.15 22.92 -18.20
CA GLN A 35 24.68 22.72 -19.54
C GLN A 35 23.90 23.48 -20.63
N ALA A 36 22.82 24.18 -20.26
CA ALA A 36 22.12 25.02 -21.22
C ALA A 36 23.00 26.18 -21.69
N ARG A 37 22.96 26.50 -22.98
CA ARG A 37 23.59 27.71 -23.55
C ARG A 37 22.80 28.95 -23.12
N CYS A 38 21.49 28.87 -23.13
CA CYS A 38 20.57 29.90 -22.70
C CYS A 38 19.27 29.24 -22.22
N VAL A 39 18.61 29.88 -21.26
CA VAL A 39 17.24 29.53 -20.86
C VAL A 39 16.39 30.77 -20.97
N ALA A 40 15.20 30.63 -21.54
CA ALA A 40 14.21 31.68 -21.62
C ALA A 40 12.88 31.15 -21.03
N LEU A 41 12.01 32.08 -20.68
CA LEU A 41 10.68 31.84 -20.19
C LEU A 41 9.66 32.33 -21.22
N ALA A 42 8.60 31.57 -21.46
CA ALA A 42 7.44 31.96 -22.25
C ALA A 42 6.17 31.54 -21.51
N GLY A 43 5.12 32.33 -21.61
CA GLY A 43 3.84 32.04 -20.94
C GLY A 43 2.79 33.10 -21.27
N ASP A 44 1.61 33.00 -20.68
CA ASP A 44 0.48 33.90 -20.88
C ASP A 44 0.88 35.36 -20.61
N PHE A 45 1.67 35.61 -19.57
CA PHE A 45 2.16 36.92 -19.18
C PHE A 45 3.17 37.54 -20.14
N THR A 46 3.80 36.74 -21.03
CA THR A 46 4.68 37.24 -22.10
C THR A 46 4.01 37.25 -23.45
N GLY A 47 2.71 36.84 -23.55
CA GLY A 47 2.05 36.55 -24.82
C GLY A 47 2.76 35.45 -25.61
N TRP A 48 3.37 34.49 -24.90
CA TRP A 48 4.18 33.39 -25.43
C TRP A 48 5.42 33.85 -26.21
N GLN A 49 5.84 35.11 -26.00
CA GLN A 49 7.11 35.62 -26.51
C GLN A 49 8.23 35.15 -25.58
N ARG A 50 9.39 34.88 -26.16
CA ARG A 50 10.60 34.47 -25.44
C ARG A 50 11.15 35.64 -24.62
N TRP A 51 11.30 35.45 -23.31
CA TRP A 51 12.01 36.35 -22.38
C TRP A 51 13.21 35.63 -21.79
N ASP A 52 14.43 36.11 -22.13
CA ASP A 52 15.68 35.47 -21.66
C ASP A 52 15.85 35.60 -20.16
N MET A 53 16.26 34.52 -19.50
CA MET A 53 16.53 34.45 -18.09
C MET A 53 18.00 34.80 -17.80
N HIS A 54 18.28 35.27 -16.60
CA HIS A 54 19.62 35.55 -16.15
C HIS A 54 20.27 34.27 -15.60
N ARG A 55 21.49 33.98 -16.09
CA ARG A 55 22.27 32.90 -15.52
C ARG A 55 22.95 33.35 -14.24
N LEU A 56 22.63 32.66 -13.14
CA LEU A 56 23.30 32.79 -11.86
C LEU A 56 24.52 31.87 -11.79
N GLU A 57 25.20 31.86 -10.67
CA GLU A 57 26.23 30.87 -10.38
C GLU A 57 25.62 29.44 -10.36
N ASP A 58 26.46 28.44 -10.62
CA ASP A 58 26.10 27.02 -10.51
C ASP A 58 25.04 26.49 -11.51
N GLY A 59 24.82 27.21 -12.61
CA GLY A 59 23.91 26.77 -13.68
C GLY A 59 22.43 26.95 -13.34
N VAL A 60 22.12 27.78 -12.38
CA VAL A 60 20.75 28.24 -12.10
C VAL A 60 20.42 29.39 -13.04
N TRP A 61 19.19 29.43 -13.52
CA TRP A 61 18.62 30.50 -14.32
C TRP A 61 17.45 31.12 -13.57
N GLU A 62 17.39 32.48 -13.55
CA GLU A 62 16.38 33.23 -12.80
C GLU A 62 15.77 34.33 -13.65
N LEU A 63 14.47 34.56 -13.49
CA LEU A 63 13.76 35.72 -14.03
C LEU A 63 12.62 36.08 -13.08
N THR A 64 12.49 37.39 -12.77
CA THR A 64 11.30 37.92 -12.09
C THR A 64 10.37 38.58 -13.11
N VAL A 65 9.09 38.23 -13.01
CA VAL A 65 8.03 38.74 -13.92
C VAL A 65 6.99 39.46 -13.09
N GLU A 66 6.80 40.76 -13.33
CA GLU A 66 5.89 41.59 -12.53
C GLU A 66 4.50 41.33 -13.07
N ASN A 67 3.86 41.08 -13.84
CA ASN A 67 2.46 40.96 -14.22
C ASN A 67 1.93 39.51 -14.30
N ALA A 68 2.74 38.54 -13.93
CA ALA A 68 2.32 37.13 -13.93
C ALA A 68 1.30 36.89 -12.82
N ARG A 69 0.31 36.07 -13.07
CA ARG A 69 -0.84 35.81 -12.19
C ARG A 69 -1.02 34.33 -11.94
N GLN A 70 -1.67 34.02 -10.84
CA GLN A 70 -2.11 32.65 -10.53
C GLN A 70 -2.86 32.05 -11.74
N PHE A 71 -2.53 30.81 -12.08
CA PHE A 71 -3.02 30.03 -13.22
C PHE A 71 -2.48 30.42 -14.61
N ASP A 72 -1.65 31.45 -14.76
CA ASP A 72 -0.97 31.66 -16.02
C ASP A 72 -0.14 30.43 -16.39
N ALA A 73 -0.26 30.00 -17.63
CA ALA A 73 0.50 28.89 -18.17
C ALA A 73 1.89 29.37 -18.64
N TYR A 74 2.91 28.50 -18.45
CA TYR A 74 4.28 28.81 -18.86
C TYR A 74 5.10 27.57 -19.17
N GLN A 75 6.19 27.77 -19.92
CA GLN A 75 7.27 26.80 -20.13
C GLN A 75 8.63 27.49 -20.14
N TYR A 76 9.68 26.72 -19.87
CA TYR A 76 11.05 27.12 -20.14
C TYR A 76 11.43 26.75 -21.58
N ILE A 77 12.12 27.64 -22.27
CA ILE A 77 12.76 27.41 -23.56
C ILE A 77 14.23 27.22 -23.32
N VAL A 78 14.68 25.97 -23.38
CA VAL A 78 16.07 25.63 -23.13
C VAL A 78 16.83 25.54 -24.44
N THR A 79 17.79 26.42 -24.66
CA THR A 79 18.70 26.40 -25.82
C THR A 79 19.91 25.53 -25.46
N ARG A 80 20.09 24.44 -26.16
CA ARG A 80 21.20 23.49 -25.99
C ARG A 80 22.51 24.03 -26.57
N GLN A 81 23.63 23.40 -26.29
CA GLN A 81 24.95 23.80 -26.80
C GLN A 81 25.02 23.77 -28.34
N ASP A 82 24.30 22.88 -28.99
CA ASP A 82 24.18 22.78 -30.44
C ASP A 82 23.26 23.85 -31.08
N GLY A 83 22.63 24.69 -30.26
CA GLY A 83 21.71 25.73 -30.67
C GLY A 83 20.26 25.26 -30.84
N GLN A 84 19.94 23.98 -30.64
CA GLN A 84 18.57 23.50 -30.67
C GLN A 84 17.79 24.01 -29.43
N GLU A 85 16.56 24.45 -29.67
CA GLU A 85 15.65 24.84 -28.60
C GLU A 85 14.65 23.74 -28.29
N VAL A 86 14.43 23.51 -27.00
CA VAL A 86 13.41 22.58 -26.49
C VAL A 86 12.56 23.28 -25.45
N TRP A 87 11.27 22.99 -25.52
CA TRP A 87 10.28 23.51 -24.57
C TRP A 87 10.11 22.53 -23.42
N LYS A 88 10.23 23.00 -22.18
CA LYS A 88 10.25 22.19 -20.96
C LYS A 88 9.25 22.68 -19.94
N SER A 89 8.48 21.76 -19.38
CA SER A 89 7.71 22.02 -18.17
C SER A 89 8.66 22.27 -17.00
N ASP A 90 8.18 22.98 -16.00
CA ASP A 90 8.96 23.26 -14.80
C ASP A 90 9.13 21.98 -13.95
N PRO A 91 10.36 21.52 -13.70
CA PRO A 91 10.61 20.36 -12.87
C PRO A 91 10.07 20.47 -11.43
N TYR A 92 9.97 21.69 -10.92
CA TYR A 92 9.46 22.04 -9.59
C TYR A 92 8.08 22.70 -9.63
N GLY A 93 7.38 22.66 -10.76
CA GLY A 93 6.06 23.25 -10.91
C GLY A 93 5.02 22.62 -9.99
N PHE A 94 4.27 23.43 -9.25
CA PHE A 94 3.26 22.98 -8.30
C PHE A 94 1.91 22.65 -8.93
N HIS A 95 1.69 23.07 -10.17
CA HIS A 95 0.48 22.80 -10.94
C HIS A 95 0.81 22.72 -12.42
N GLN A 96 0.04 21.93 -13.18
CA GLN A 96 0.21 21.77 -14.62
C GLN A 96 -1.13 21.85 -15.33
N GLU A 97 -1.10 22.08 -16.64
CA GLU A 97 -2.29 21.95 -17.45
C GLU A 97 -2.69 20.48 -17.59
N THR A 98 -3.99 20.27 -17.74
CA THR A 98 -4.51 18.93 -18.02
C THR A 98 -4.17 18.56 -19.46
N ARG A 99 -3.71 17.32 -19.65
CA ARG A 99 -3.44 16.78 -20.99
C ARG A 99 -4.58 17.07 -21.99
N PRO A 100 -4.31 17.24 -23.28
CA PRO A 100 -3.02 17.05 -23.97
C PRO A 100 -2.03 18.21 -23.84
N ALA A 101 -2.38 19.27 -23.12
CA ALA A 101 -1.47 20.37 -22.86
C ALA A 101 -0.31 19.93 -21.95
N THR A 102 0.83 20.63 -22.07
CA THR A 102 2.09 20.25 -21.40
C THR A 102 2.70 21.40 -20.60
N ASN A 103 1.96 22.49 -20.41
CA ASN A 103 2.47 23.67 -19.74
C ASN A 103 2.38 23.52 -18.23
N SER A 104 3.36 24.07 -17.52
CA SER A 104 3.22 24.33 -16.10
C SER A 104 2.31 25.52 -15.87
N LYS A 105 1.65 25.58 -14.71
CA LYS A 105 0.79 26.69 -14.29
C LYS A 105 1.31 27.32 -13.01
N LEU A 106 1.23 28.62 -12.93
CA LEU A 106 1.51 29.34 -11.72
C LEU A 106 0.49 28.98 -10.64
N PHE A 107 0.95 28.52 -9.51
CA PHE A 107 0.09 28.20 -8.37
C PHE A 107 0.82 28.49 -7.06
N ASP A 108 0.24 29.37 -6.25
CA ASP A 108 0.67 29.57 -4.86
C ASP A 108 0.04 28.50 -3.97
N ILE A 109 0.86 27.57 -3.48
CA ILE A 109 0.41 26.51 -2.57
C ILE A 109 0.17 27.01 -1.14
N GLY A 110 0.61 28.24 -0.82
CA GLY A 110 0.35 28.89 0.45
C GLY A 110 -1.12 29.25 0.63
N GLY A 111 -1.48 29.58 1.88
CA GLY A 111 -2.82 30.09 2.20
C GLY A 111 -3.91 29.05 2.35
N TYR A 112 -3.65 27.75 2.17
CA TYR A 112 -4.61 26.70 2.52
C TYR A 112 -4.76 26.60 4.04
N ILE A 113 -6.02 26.59 4.53
CA ILE A 113 -6.31 26.48 5.97
C ILE A 113 -6.61 25.03 6.31
N TRP A 114 -5.68 24.36 6.96
CA TRP A 114 -5.82 23.00 7.44
C TRP A 114 -6.72 22.88 8.68
N HIS A 115 -7.49 21.79 8.75
CA HIS A 115 -8.36 21.45 9.89
C HIS A 115 -8.03 20.10 10.50
N ASP A 116 -6.85 19.56 10.19
CA ASP A 116 -6.39 18.23 10.56
C ASP A 116 -5.51 18.17 11.82
N GLU A 117 -5.37 19.28 12.55
CA GLU A 117 -4.50 19.37 13.71
C GLU A 117 -4.70 18.24 14.74
N LYS A 118 -5.97 17.87 15.00
CA LYS A 118 -6.28 16.74 15.91
C LYS A 118 -5.76 15.40 15.41
N TRP A 119 -5.70 15.20 14.11
CA TRP A 119 -5.14 14.02 13.48
C TRP A 119 -3.63 14.00 13.68
N ARG A 120 -2.94 15.07 13.36
CA ARG A 120 -1.48 15.21 13.49
C ARG A 120 -1.03 15.03 14.94
N GLN A 121 -1.69 15.71 15.90
CA GLN A 121 -1.39 15.59 17.34
C GLN A 121 -1.53 14.16 17.86
N ARG A 122 -2.55 13.40 17.40
CA ARG A 122 -2.73 12.00 17.80
C ARG A 122 -1.62 11.08 17.29
N ARG A 123 -1.00 11.43 16.18
CA ARG A 123 0.07 10.63 15.57
C ARG A 123 1.45 11.00 16.11
N GLU A 124 1.60 12.19 16.62
CA GLU A 124 2.87 12.66 17.17
C GLU A 124 3.41 11.69 18.21
N GLY A 125 4.68 11.25 18.01
CA GLY A 125 5.34 10.30 18.89
C GLY A 125 4.80 8.85 18.83
N THR A 126 3.90 8.53 17.87
CA THR A 126 3.44 7.15 17.67
C THR A 126 4.32 6.41 16.65
N HIS A 127 4.20 5.07 16.66
CA HIS A 127 4.79 4.19 15.65
C HIS A 127 3.65 3.47 14.88
N PRO A 128 3.08 4.10 13.83
CA PRO A 128 1.87 3.58 13.19
C PRO A 128 2.02 2.15 12.66
N ALA A 129 3.20 1.77 12.18
CA ALA A 129 3.47 0.41 11.71
C ALA A 129 3.29 -0.68 12.78
N GLU A 130 3.30 -0.33 14.08
CA GLU A 130 3.00 -1.26 15.18
C GLU A 130 1.50 -1.33 15.52
N GLY A 131 0.73 -0.40 15.00
CA GLY A 131 -0.70 -0.28 15.25
C GLY A 131 -1.57 -1.08 14.28
N TYR A 132 -2.87 -0.79 14.37
CA TYR A 132 -3.83 -1.21 13.39
C TYR A 132 -3.56 -0.49 12.06
N VAL A 133 -3.23 -1.25 11.00
CA VAL A 133 -3.06 -0.74 9.64
C VAL A 133 -3.85 -1.64 8.70
N ASN A 134 -4.87 -1.07 8.08
CA ASN A 134 -5.70 -1.70 7.06
C ASN A 134 -5.91 -0.67 5.95
N ILE A 135 -5.29 -0.92 4.81
CA ILE A 135 -5.12 0.04 3.71
C ILE A 135 -6.14 -0.26 2.62
N TYR A 136 -6.83 0.78 2.18
CA TYR A 136 -7.67 0.78 0.98
C TYR A 136 -6.90 1.46 -0.15
N GLU A 137 -6.38 0.70 -1.10
CA GLU A 137 -5.69 1.21 -2.27
C GLU A 137 -6.70 1.68 -3.30
N VAL A 138 -6.53 2.90 -3.83
CA VAL A 138 -7.54 3.52 -4.69
C VAL A 138 -6.93 4.30 -5.86
N HIS A 139 -7.47 4.09 -7.06
CA HIS A 139 -7.27 4.93 -8.22
C HIS A 139 -8.43 5.94 -8.32
N LEU A 140 -8.15 7.21 -8.07
CA LEU A 140 -9.17 8.25 -7.95
C LEU A 140 -10.04 8.38 -9.20
N GLY A 141 -9.44 8.27 -10.39
CA GLY A 141 -10.13 8.45 -11.68
C GLY A 141 -11.15 7.37 -12.03
N SER A 142 -11.13 6.23 -11.32
CA SER A 142 -12.03 5.09 -11.60
C SER A 142 -12.70 4.51 -10.36
N TRP A 143 -12.62 5.21 -9.23
CA TRP A 143 -13.35 4.80 -8.05
C TRP A 143 -14.86 5.01 -8.20
N ARG A 144 -15.25 6.21 -8.61
CA ARG A 144 -16.64 6.57 -8.90
C ARG A 144 -16.68 7.70 -9.92
N LEU A 145 -17.66 7.68 -10.81
CA LEU A 145 -17.96 8.74 -11.76
C LEU A 145 -19.19 9.55 -11.32
N THR A 146 -19.36 10.72 -11.89
CA THR A 146 -20.60 11.51 -11.79
C THR A 146 -21.75 10.80 -12.49
N GLU A 147 -22.98 11.27 -12.32
CA GLU A 147 -24.15 10.76 -13.04
C GLU A 147 -24.00 10.89 -14.57
N ASN A 148 -23.22 11.86 -15.02
CA ASN A 148 -22.94 12.07 -16.44
C ASN A 148 -21.75 11.25 -16.97
N GLY A 149 -21.15 10.38 -16.13
CA GLY A 149 -20.00 9.55 -16.49
C GLY A 149 -18.66 10.29 -16.49
N GLU A 150 -18.57 11.47 -15.89
CA GLU A 150 -17.34 12.24 -15.75
C GLU A 150 -16.60 11.87 -14.47
N VAL A 151 -15.30 12.07 -14.45
CA VAL A 151 -14.46 11.83 -13.26
C VAL A 151 -14.80 12.84 -12.16
N LEU A 152 -14.91 12.38 -10.93
CA LEU A 152 -15.09 13.24 -9.76
C LEU A 152 -13.82 14.08 -9.53
N ASN A 153 -14.00 15.36 -9.21
CA ASN A 153 -12.89 16.18 -8.73
C ASN A 153 -12.52 15.84 -7.28
N TYR A 154 -11.36 16.32 -6.82
CA TYR A 154 -10.86 16.05 -5.46
C TYR A 154 -11.88 16.41 -4.35
N ARG A 155 -12.61 17.54 -4.51
CA ARG A 155 -13.56 17.99 -3.49
C ARG A 155 -14.82 17.12 -3.44
N ASP A 156 -15.41 16.81 -4.59
CA ASP A 156 -16.62 16.00 -4.68
C ASP A 156 -16.37 14.57 -4.22
N MET A 157 -15.15 14.08 -4.43
CA MET A 157 -14.72 12.75 -3.99
C MET A 157 -14.45 12.70 -2.48
N ALA A 158 -13.95 13.77 -1.88
CA ALA A 158 -13.42 13.78 -0.51
C ALA A 158 -14.41 13.27 0.52
N ASP A 159 -15.64 13.76 0.52
CA ASP A 159 -16.65 13.36 1.50
C ASP A 159 -17.16 11.93 1.26
N GLN A 160 -17.30 11.54 -0.01
CA GLN A 160 -17.75 10.21 -0.39
C GLN A 160 -16.73 9.15 0.00
N LEU A 161 -15.45 9.38 -0.36
CA LEU A 161 -14.35 8.46 -0.08
C LEU A 161 -14.11 8.33 1.43
N ALA A 162 -14.04 9.47 2.15
CA ALA A 162 -13.85 9.48 3.60
C ALA A 162 -14.95 8.72 4.34
N LYS A 163 -16.21 8.91 3.93
CA LYS A 163 -17.34 8.18 4.51
C LYS A 163 -17.24 6.69 4.23
N TYR A 164 -16.99 6.31 2.97
CA TYR A 164 -16.94 4.91 2.55
C TYR A 164 -15.83 4.14 3.26
N VAL A 165 -14.60 4.65 3.22
CA VAL A 165 -13.41 4.03 3.83
C VAL A 165 -13.60 3.83 5.34
N ARG A 166 -14.12 4.87 6.04
CA ARG A 166 -14.41 4.78 7.47
C ARG A 166 -15.51 3.74 7.77
N ASP A 167 -16.59 3.74 6.98
CA ASP A 167 -17.74 2.86 7.19
C ASP A 167 -17.35 1.40 6.92
N MET A 168 -16.44 1.15 5.97
CA MET A 168 -15.84 -0.16 5.69
C MET A 168 -14.81 -0.62 6.73
N GLY A 169 -14.34 0.27 7.60
CA GLY A 169 -13.41 -0.07 8.68
C GLY A 169 -11.94 0.02 8.33
N TYR A 170 -11.58 0.53 7.17
CA TYR A 170 -10.19 0.88 6.83
C TYR A 170 -9.73 2.11 7.62
N ASN A 171 -8.43 2.27 7.81
CA ASN A 171 -7.86 3.44 8.48
C ASN A 171 -6.76 4.14 7.69
N TYR A 172 -6.41 3.62 6.54
CA TYR A 172 -5.55 4.29 5.55
C TYR A 172 -6.15 4.18 4.16
N VAL A 173 -5.90 5.20 3.36
CA VAL A 173 -6.06 5.20 1.91
C VAL A 173 -4.67 5.26 1.30
N GLU A 174 -4.36 4.36 0.38
CA GLU A 174 -3.18 4.46 -0.48
C GLU A 174 -3.64 4.89 -1.86
N LEU A 175 -3.19 6.07 -2.28
CA LEU A 175 -3.54 6.64 -3.58
C LEU A 175 -2.54 6.16 -4.63
N LEU A 176 -3.03 5.51 -5.70
CA LEU A 176 -2.21 5.32 -6.89
C LEU A 176 -1.61 6.67 -7.31
N PRO A 177 -0.49 6.69 -8.06
CA PRO A 177 0.27 7.92 -8.25
C PRO A 177 -0.60 9.11 -8.69
N VAL A 178 -0.60 10.15 -7.89
CA VAL A 178 -1.28 11.43 -8.19
C VAL A 178 -0.31 12.53 -8.60
N THR A 179 0.98 12.26 -8.65
CA THR A 179 1.96 13.12 -9.31
C THR A 179 1.62 13.26 -10.77
N GLU A 180 1.70 14.46 -11.35
CA GLU A 180 1.22 14.70 -12.72
C GLU A 180 1.90 13.81 -13.76
N TYR A 181 1.11 13.29 -14.71
CA TYR A 181 1.55 12.34 -15.72
C TYR A 181 0.82 12.57 -17.05
N PRO A 182 1.48 12.33 -18.23
CA PRO A 182 0.89 12.61 -19.54
C PRO A 182 -0.04 11.51 -20.05
N LEU A 183 0.18 10.25 -19.65
CA LEU A 183 -0.48 9.07 -20.23
C LEU A 183 -1.40 8.40 -19.21
N ASP A 184 -2.72 8.39 -19.46
CA ASP A 184 -3.69 7.73 -18.56
C ASP A 184 -3.47 6.24 -18.42
N ASP A 185 -3.05 5.56 -19.48
CA ASP A 185 -2.78 4.12 -19.49
C ASP A 185 -1.59 3.72 -18.59
N SER A 186 -0.82 4.71 -18.11
CA SER A 186 0.24 4.49 -17.12
C SER A 186 -0.26 4.47 -15.68
N TRP A 187 -1.54 4.80 -15.43
CA TRP A 187 -2.15 4.92 -14.08
C TRP A 187 -1.40 5.88 -13.15
N GLY A 188 -0.55 6.74 -13.70
CA GLY A 188 0.30 7.67 -12.98
C GLY A 188 1.75 7.23 -12.77
N TYR A 189 2.14 6.01 -13.17
CA TYR A 189 3.51 5.52 -13.00
C TYR A 189 4.53 6.12 -13.98
N GLN A 190 4.09 6.86 -14.99
CA GLN A 190 4.97 7.61 -15.89
C GLN A 190 4.92 9.11 -15.58
N CYS A 191 5.52 9.50 -14.46
CA CYS A 191 5.47 10.85 -13.91
C CYS A 191 6.22 11.88 -14.79
N VAL A 192 5.68 13.11 -14.82
CA VAL A 192 6.32 14.29 -15.40
C VAL A 192 6.43 15.43 -14.38
N GLY A 193 5.50 15.55 -13.45
CA GLY A 193 5.44 16.62 -12.46
C GLY A 193 5.55 16.12 -11.03
N TYR A 194 6.77 16.07 -10.49
CA TYR A 194 7.06 15.49 -9.15
C TYR A 194 6.55 16.30 -7.96
N PHE A 195 6.14 17.57 -8.21
CA PHE A 195 5.63 18.49 -7.19
C PHE A 195 4.19 18.94 -7.48
N ALA A 196 3.55 18.43 -8.53
CA ALA A 196 2.20 18.78 -8.91
C ALA A 196 1.25 17.61 -8.68
N PRO A 197 0.18 17.73 -7.88
CA PRO A 197 -0.92 16.80 -7.94
C PRO A 197 -1.59 16.89 -9.31
N THR A 198 -1.98 15.75 -9.88
CA THR A 198 -2.53 15.72 -11.23
C THR A 198 -3.74 16.66 -11.36
N SER A 199 -3.71 17.47 -12.36
CA SER A 199 -4.76 18.47 -12.69
C SER A 199 -6.07 17.83 -13.16
N ARG A 200 -6.08 16.54 -13.44
CA ARG A 200 -7.28 15.77 -13.84
C ARG A 200 -8.44 15.91 -12.86
N TYR A 201 -8.12 16.07 -11.58
CA TYR A 201 -9.11 16.08 -10.50
C TYR A 201 -9.23 17.43 -9.79
N GLY A 202 -8.51 18.45 -10.23
CA GLY A 202 -8.59 19.80 -9.67
C GLY A 202 -7.23 20.45 -9.38
N THR A 203 -7.25 21.41 -8.49
CA THR A 203 -6.08 22.21 -8.12
C THR A 203 -5.31 21.59 -6.94
N PRO A 204 -4.07 22.04 -6.67
CA PRO A 204 -3.33 21.67 -5.47
C PRO A 204 -4.11 21.88 -4.17
N HIS A 205 -4.83 22.99 -4.02
CA HIS A 205 -5.67 23.22 -2.83
C HIS A 205 -6.87 22.26 -2.75
N ASP A 206 -7.40 21.78 -3.88
CA ASP A 206 -8.46 20.77 -3.88
C ASP A 206 -7.93 19.41 -3.41
N PHE A 207 -6.68 19.06 -3.75
CA PHE A 207 -6.02 17.88 -3.22
C PHE A 207 -5.72 18.01 -1.73
N MET A 208 -5.26 19.18 -1.25
CA MET A 208 -5.14 19.46 0.19
C MET A 208 -6.47 19.27 0.91
N TYR A 209 -7.58 19.70 0.30
CA TYR A 209 -8.93 19.49 0.85
C TYR A 209 -9.29 18.00 0.97
N LEU A 210 -8.97 17.18 -0.03
CA LEU A 210 -9.18 15.73 0.04
C LEU A 210 -8.44 15.11 1.23
N VAL A 211 -7.16 15.44 1.39
CA VAL A 211 -6.34 14.96 2.52
C VAL A 211 -6.91 15.43 3.85
N ASP A 212 -7.23 16.72 3.99
CA ASP A 212 -7.82 17.30 5.21
C ASP A 212 -9.12 16.59 5.60
N ARG A 213 -9.99 16.27 4.63
CA ARG A 213 -11.25 15.55 4.86
C ARG A 213 -11.02 14.11 5.32
N LEU A 214 -10.06 13.41 4.75
CA LEU A 214 -9.66 12.06 5.18
C LEU A 214 -9.12 12.07 6.62
N HIS A 215 -8.23 13.00 6.95
CA HIS A 215 -7.70 13.17 8.31
C HIS A 215 -8.79 13.47 9.34
N ARG A 216 -9.73 14.33 9.02
CA ARG A 216 -10.89 14.64 9.89
C ARG A 216 -11.79 13.43 10.08
N ALA A 217 -11.83 12.50 9.14
CA ALA A 217 -12.54 11.23 9.29
C ALA A 217 -11.72 10.16 10.07
N GLY A 218 -10.47 10.47 10.44
CA GLY A 218 -9.57 9.57 11.15
C GLY A 218 -8.88 8.55 10.22
N ILE A 219 -8.65 8.93 8.97
CA ILE A 219 -8.05 8.11 7.92
C ILE A 219 -6.74 8.75 7.49
N GLY A 220 -5.64 8.00 7.53
CA GLY A 220 -4.34 8.42 7.01
C GLY A 220 -4.25 8.27 5.49
N VAL A 221 -3.36 9.04 4.89
CA VAL A 221 -3.15 9.03 3.43
C VAL A 221 -1.73 8.61 3.11
N ILE A 222 -1.60 7.54 2.35
CA ILE A 222 -0.33 7.07 1.78
C ILE A 222 -0.35 7.44 0.30
N LEU A 223 0.75 8.01 -0.18
CA LEU A 223 0.93 8.32 -1.59
C LEU A 223 1.83 7.27 -2.23
N ASP A 224 1.37 6.70 -3.33
CA ASP A 224 2.23 5.90 -4.21
C ASP A 224 3.17 6.85 -4.97
N TRP A 225 4.46 6.77 -4.68
CA TRP A 225 5.48 7.69 -5.14
C TRP A 225 6.55 6.96 -5.96
N VAL A 226 6.86 7.47 -7.15
CA VAL A 226 7.65 6.81 -8.18
C VAL A 226 9.03 7.45 -8.33
N PRO A 227 10.02 7.15 -7.48
CA PRO A 227 11.37 7.74 -7.57
C PRO A 227 12.33 6.94 -8.47
N ALA A 228 11.95 5.74 -8.91
CA ALA A 228 12.84 4.86 -9.66
C ALA A 228 13.11 5.37 -11.08
N HIS A 229 12.08 5.94 -11.71
CA HIS A 229 12.10 6.28 -13.13
C HIS A 229 11.12 7.42 -13.47
N PHE A 230 11.20 7.94 -14.69
CA PHE A 230 10.30 8.97 -15.22
C PHE A 230 10.05 8.74 -16.72
N CYS A 231 8.99 9.39 -17.25
CA CYS A 231 8.60 9.24 -18.65
C CYS A 231 9.60 9.91 -19.62
N LYS A 232 9.57 9.48 -20.88
CA LYS A 232 10.45 10.00 -21.96
C LYS A 232 9.83 11.12 -22.77
N ASP A 233 8.76 11.75 -22.30
CA ASP A 233 8.11 12.87 -22.96
C ASP A 233 9.05 14.07 -23.04
N SER A 234 9.15 14.66 -24.23
CA SER A 234 10.15 15.69 -24.53
C SER A 234 10.02 16.96 -23.70
N HIS A 235 8.80 17.27 -23.22
CA HIS A 235 8.54 18.41 -22.34
C HIS A 235 8.95 18.16 -20.88
N GLY A 236 9.14 16.89 -20.48
CA GLY A 236 9.53 16.49 -19.15
C GLY A 236 11.03 16.56 -18.89
N LEU A 237 11.50 15.69 -17.98
CA LEU A 237 12.87 15.73 -17.44
C LEU A 237 13.94 15.22 -18.42
N ILE A 238 13.58 14.39 -19.41
CA ILE A 238 14.54 13.74 -20.31
C ILE A 238 15.42 14.76 -21.04
N ASN A 239 16.73 14.57 -20.99
CA ASN A 239 17.72 15.44 -21.65
C ASN A 239 17.40 16.94 -21.42
N PHE A 240 17.11 17.31 -20.20
CA PHE A 240 16.48 18.59 -19.83
C PHE A 240 17.24 19.80 -20.39
N ASP A 241 18.55 19.83 -20.21
CA ASP A 241 19.42 20.93 -20.68
C ASP A 241 20.31 20.54 -21.88
N GLY A 242 19.95 19.45 -22.55
CA GLY A 242 20.73 18.86 -23.65
C GLY A 242 21.73 17.79 -23.19
N SER A 243 21.88 17.61 -21.89
CA SER A 243 22.62 16.51 -21.28
C SER A 243 21.68 15.53 -20.59
N CYS A 244 22.20 14.38 -20.15
CA CYS A 244 21.50 13.51 -19.22
C CYS A 244 21.51 14.15 -17.83
N LEU A 245 20.68 15.18 -17.61
CA LEU A 245 20.71 15.97 -16.38
C LEU A 245 20.17 15.18 -15.19
N TYR A 246 19.01 14.57 -15.33
CA TYR A 246 18.34 13.80 -14.28
C TYR A 246 18.61 12.30 -14.38
N GLU A 247 18.83 11.79 -15.57
CA GLU A 247 19.05 10.38 -15.85
C GLU A 247 20.53 9.99 -15.87
N TYR A 248 20.80 8.68 -15.75
CA TYR A 248 22.14 8.15 -16.01
C TYR A 248 22.59 8.45 -17.44
N SER A 249 23.86 8.78 -17.63
CA SER A 249 24.49 8.94 -18.94
C SER A 249 24.95 7.62 -19.56
N ASP A 250 25.13 6.56 -18.75
CA ASP A 250 25.54 5.23 -19.21
C ASP A 250 24.33 4.51 -19.83
N PRO A 251 24.39 4.14 -21.15
CA PRO A 251 23.29 3.42 -21.80
C PRO A 251 22.91 2.09 -21.15
N LEU A 252 23.81 1.48 -20.39
CA LEU A 252 23.55 0.23 -19.66
C LEU A 252 22.80 0.47 -18.33
N LYS A 253 22.57 1.75 -17.94
CA LYS A 253 21.89 2.12 -16.71
C LYS A 253 20.66 3.02 -16.92
N TRP A 254 20.58 3.75 -18.04
CA TRP A 254 19.69 4.89 -18.22
C TRP A 254 18.21 4.57 -18.44
N GLU A 255 17.85 3.32 -18.71
CA GLU A 255 16.48 2.97 -19.15
C GLU A 255 16.03 1.62 -18.57
N HIS A 256 14.71 1.53 -18.29
CA HIS A 256 13.99 0.27 -18.17
C HIS A 256 13.28 0.02 -19.51
N GLU A 257 13.84 -0.91 -20.31
CA GLU A 257 13.38 -1.15 -21.68
C GLU A 257 11.91 -1.60 -21.74
N SER A 258 11.50 -2.50 -20.84
CA SER A 258 10.13 -3.04 -20.79
C SER A 258 9.10 -1.99 -20.39
N TRP A 259 9.46 -0.98 -19.60
CA TRP A 259 8.57 0.10 -19.15
C TRP A 259 8.63 1.33 -20.05
N GLY A 260 9.66 1.42 -20.89
CA GLY A 260 9.88 2.57 -21.78
C GLY A 260 10.22 3.87 -21.01
N THR A 261 10.83 3.77 -19.84
CA THR A 261 11.09 4.90 -18.93
C THR A 261 12.58 5.14 -18.73
N ARG A 262 12.96 6.38 -18.38
CA ARG A 262 14.34 6.73 -17.96
C ARG A 262 14.53 6.51 -16.47
N VAL A 263 15.75 6.12 -16.09
CA VAL A 263 16.16 5.88 -14.71
C VAL A 263 16.89 7.09 -14.16
N PHE A 264 16.50 7.56 -12.98
CA PHE A 264 17.20 8.64 -12.29
C PHE A 264 18.65 8.26 -11.96
N ASP A 265 19.54 9.24 -12.08
CA ASP A 265 20.96 9.06 -11.70
C ASP A 265 21.16 9.33 -10.20
N PHE A 266 21.05 8.29 -9.41
CA PHE A 266 21.24 8.36 -7.95
C PHE A 266 22.69 8.67 -7.54
N GLY A 267 23.63 8.67 -8.47
CA GLY A 267 25.02 9.10 -8.27
C GLY A 267 25.19 10.61 -8.32
N LYS A 268 24.17 11.37 -8.77
CA LYS A 268 24.21 12.83 -8.81
C LYS A 268 23.56 13.42 -7.57
N PRO A 269 24.31 14.17 -6.73
CA PRO A 269 23.77 14.80 -5.55
C PRO A 269 22.55 15.69 -5.82
N GLU A 270 22.56 16.40 -6.94
CA GLU A 270 21.49 17.32 -7.33
C GLU A 270 20.19 16.55 -7.62
N VAL A 271 20.28 15.38 -8.23
CA VAL A 271 19.13 14.47 -8.48
C VAL A 271 18.61 13.89 -7.17
N CYS A 272 19.53 13.49 -6.27
CA CYS A 272 19.14 13.07 -4.92
C CYS A 272 18.41 14.20 -4.17
N SER A 273 18.92 15.43 -4.22
CA SER A 273 18.25 16.60 -3.60
C SER A 273 16.87 16.85 -4.23
N PHE A 274 16.72 16.72 -5.55
CA PHE A 274 15.42 16.83 -6.25
C PHE A 274 14.40 15.82 -5.71
N LEU A 275 14.78 14.54 -5.66
CA LEU A 275 13.89 13.46 -5.20
C LEU A 275 13.58 13.56 -3.70
N LEU A 276 14.58 13.85 -2.86
CA LEU A 276 14.35 14.05 -1.42
C LEU A 276 13.46 15.26 -1.15
N SER A 277 13.63 16.31 -1.94
CA SER A 277 12.78 17.50 -1.89
C SER A 277 11.33 17.17 -2.27
N SER A 278 11.11 16.33 -3.30
CA SER A 278 9.78 15.87 -3.68
C SER A 278 9.12 15.05 -2.57
N ALA A 279 9.82 14.07 -2.01
CA ALA A 279 9.28 13.28 -0.90
C ALA A 279 8.91 14.17 0.31
N ALA A 280 9.82 15.06 0.71
CA ALA A 280 9.60 15.97 1.83
C ALA A 280 8.46 16.96 1.57
N TYR A 281 8.30 17.43 0.33
CA TYR A 281 7.22 18.31 -0.10
C TYR A 281 5.84 17.67 0.13
N TRP A 282 5.62 16.45 -0.32
CA TRP A 282 4.36 15.75 -0.09
C TRP A 282 4.06 15.56 1.40
N LEU A 283 5.07 15.24 2.20
CA LEU A 283 4.92 15.06 3.64
C LEU A 283 4.65 16.39 4.40
N ARG A 284 5.28 17.52 3.97
CA ARG A 284 5.16 18.82 4.65
C ARG A 284 3.95 19.61 4.20
N GLU A 285 3.81 19.78 2.88
CA GLU A 285 2.83 20.73 2.31
C GLU A 285 1.44 20.09 2.18
N TYR A 286 1.38 18.78 1.96
CA TYR A 286 0.12 18.04 1.82
C TYR A 286 -0.21 17.17 3.04
N HIS A 287 0.59 17.19 4.08
CA HIS A 287 0.42 16.40 5.29
C HIS A 287 0.25 14.89 5.04
N ILE A 288 0.83 14.35 3.97
CA ILE A 288 0.77 12.94 3.63
C ILE A 288 1.36 12.10 4.77
N ASP A 289 0.68 11.03 5.17
CA ASP A 289 1.05 10.17 6.31
C ASP A 289 2.03 9.07 5.95
N GLY A 290 2.25 8.80 4.68
CA GLY A 290 3.17 7.77 4.23
C GLY A 290 3.47 7.84 2.74
N LEU A 291 4.58 7.21 2.35
CA LEU A 291 4.94 6.99 0.95
C LEU A 291 5.08 5.49 0.71
N ARG A 292 4.35 4.96 -0.26
CA ARG A 292 4.68 3.68 -0.87
C ARG A 292 5.67 3.97 -1.99
N VAL A 293 6.87 3.46 -1.87
CA VAL A 293 7.96 3.67 -2.83
C VAL A 293 7.89 2.58 -3.88
N ASP A 294 7.56 3.00 -5.10
CA ASP A 294 7.38 2.14 -6.26
C ASP A 294 8.70 1.52 -6.70
N ALA A 295 8.64 0.25 -7.14
CA ALA A 295 9.70 -0.46 -7.84
C ALA A 295 11.07 -0.43 -7.16
N VAL A 296 11.14 -0.53 -5.83
CA VAL A 296 12.41 -0.52 -5.08
C VAL A 296 13.39 -1.57 -5.58
N ALA A 297 12.92 -2.76 -5.98
CA ALA A 297 13.76 -3.79 -6.56
C ALA A 297 14.54 -3.30 -7.79
N SER A 298 13.92 -2.49 -8.64
CA SER A 298 14.55 -1.93 -9.85
C SER A 298 15.65 -0.90 -9.52
N MET A 299 15.57 -0.28 -8.35
CA MET A 299 16.57 0.66 -7.85
C MET A 299 17.78 -0.08 -7.26
N LEU A 300 17.55 -1.21 -6.58
CA LEU A 300 18.58 -1.97 -5.85
C LEU A 300 19.55 -2.72 -6.78
N TYR A 301 19.07 -3.15 -7.96
CA TYR A 301 19.84 -4.05 -8.83
C TYR A 301 20.14 -3.45 -10.19
N LEU A 302 21.43 -3.41 -10.55
CA LEU A 302 21.90 -2.93 -11.84
C LEU A 302 21.52 -3.83 -13.02
N ASP A 303 21.23 -5.11 -12.77
CA ASP A 303 20.78 -6.11 -13.73
C ASP A 303 19.25 -6.22 -13.85
N TYR A 304 18.49 -5.46 -13.07
CA TYR A 304 17.03 -5.52 -13.09
C TYR A 304 16.47 -5.11 -14.47
N ASP A 305 15.67 -5.97 -15.08
CA ASP A 305 15.06 -5.77 -16.41
C ASP A 305 16.06 -5.37 -17.52
N ARG A 306 17.30 -5.86 -17.44
CA ARG A 306 18.36 -5.56 -18.41
C ARG A 306 19.03 -6.81 -18.92
N ARG A 307 19.17 -6.92 -20.25
CA ARG A 307 19.92 -8.00 -20.89
C ARG A 307 21.43 -7.81 -20.75
N GLN A 308 21.87 -6.57 -20.74
CA GLN A 308 23.25 -6.16 -20.54
C GLN A 308 23.30 -5.10 -19.46
N TRP A 309 24.25 -5.24 -18.54
CA TRP A 309 24.42 -4.33 -17.42
C TRP A 309 25.89 -4.17 -17.06
N ARG A 310 26.21 -3.12 -16.32
CA ARG A 310 27.56 -2.85 -15.84
C ARG A 310 27.63 -3.12 -14.34
N PRO A 311 28.59 -3.95 -13.87
CA PRO A 311 28.76 -4.18 -12.43
C PRO A 311 29.16 -2.90 -11.70
N ASN A 312 28.89 -2.85 -10.40
CA ASN A 312 29.34 -1.79 -9.52
C ASN A 312 30.88 -1.85 -9.33
N ARG A 313 31.45 -0.87 -8.62
CA ARG A 313 32.90 -0.76 -8.39
C ARG A 313 33.54 -1.95 -7.67
N TYR A 314 32.75 -2.83 -7.09
CA TYR A 314 33.19 -4.06 -6.41
C TYR A 314 32.91 -5.32 -7.24
N GLY A 315 32.37 -5.19 -8.45
CA GLY A 315 32.02 -6.29 -9.34
C GLY A 315 30.66 -6.92 -9.08
N GLY A 316 29.88 -6.40 -8.15
CA GLY A 316 28.53 -6.85 -7.83
C GLY A 316 27.44 -6.19 -8.67
N LYS A 317 26.21 -6.66 -8.48
CA LYS A 317 25.02 -6.18 -9.20
C LYS A 317 24.22 -5.14 -8.42
N GLU A 318 24.59 -4.85 -7.19
CA GLU A 318 23.93 -3.89 -6.34
C GLU A 318 24.18 -2.45 -6.83
N ASN A 319 23.16 -1.63 -6.94
CA ASN A 319 23.26 -0.20 -7.22
C ASN A 319 23.57 0.55 -5.93
N LEU A 320 24.83 0.75 -5.64
CA LEU A 320 25.29 1.31 -4.37
C LEU A 320 24.80 2.73 -4.14
N GLU A 321 24.66 3.54 -5.20
CA GLU A 321 24.20 4.90 -5.17
C GLU A 321 22.68 4.95 -4.80
N ALA A 322 21.88 4.08 -5.41
CA ALA A 322 20.46 3.98 -5.11
C ALA A 322 20.19 3.44 -3.69
N ILE A 323 21.00 2.50 -3.21
CA ILE A 323 20.90 1.98 -1.84
C ILE A 323 21.12 3.12 -0.83
N GLU A 324 22.15 3.95 -1.04
CA GLU A 324 22.39 5.08 -0.13
C GLU A 324 21.30 6.15 -0.26
N PHE A 325 20.79 6.41 -1.47
CA PHE A 325 19.64 7.27 -1.67
C PHE A 325 18.39 6.78 -0.88
N LEU A 326 18.08 5.49 -0.92
CA LEU A 326 16.92 4.93 -0.18
C LEU A 326 17.09 5.07 1.34
N ARG A 327 18.30 4.87 1.86
CA ARG A 327 18.61 5.13 3.26
C ARG A 327 18.41 6.60 3.63
N GLN A 328 18.91 7.50 2.79
CA GLN A 328 18.75 8.93 3.01
C GLN A 328 17.29 9.37 2.87
N LEU A 329 16.54 8.80 1.94
CA LEU A 329 15.10 9.03 1.78
C LEU A 329 14.35 8.71 3.08
N ASN A 330 14.58 7.56 3.67
CA ASN A 330 13.94 7.16 4.92
C ASN A 330 14.36 8.08 6.08
N ARG A 331 15.64 8.39 6.22
CA ARG A 331 16.10 9.38 7.23
C ARG A 331 15.40 10.72 7.07
N THR A 332 15.29 11.21 5.85
CA THR A 332 14.63 12.49 5.55
C THR A 332 13.14 12.45 5.89
N ALA A 333 12.44 11.38 5.48
CA ALA A 333 11.02 11.22 5.75
C ALA A 333 10.72 11.17 7.25
N PHE A 334 11.49 10.40 8.03
CA PHE A 334 11.35 10.33 9.49
C PHE A 334 11.76 11.63 10.21
N ALA A 335 12.69 12.39 9.65
CA ALA A 335 13.04 13.72 10.17
C ALA A 335 11.92 14.75 9.95
N VAL A 336 11.16 14.62 8.86
CA VAL A 336 9.97 15.45 8.58
C VAL A 336 8.80 15.07 9.48
N ASN A 337 8.54 13.77 9.62
CA ASN A 337 7.45 13.24 10.43
C ASN A 337 7.83 11.85 10.97
N ASN A 338 8.09 11.74 12.26
CA ASN A 338 8.47 10.47 12.90
C ASN A 338 7.35 9.40 12.89
N ALA A 339 6.11 9.80 12.63
CA ALA A 339 4.96 8.90 12.49
C ALA A 339 4.64 8.55 11.02
N VAL A 340 5.56 8.78 10.09
CA VAL A 340 5.37 8.45 8.67
C VAL A 340 5.38 6.93 8.43
N LEU A 341 4.59 6.45 7.48
CA LEU A 341 4.66 5.09 6.94
C LEU A 341 5.49 5.08 5.65
N MET A 342 6.70 4.54 5.72
CA MET A 342 7.56 4.31 4.54
C MET A 342 7.43 2.85 4.13
N VAL A 343 6.77 2.60 3.02
CA VAL A 343 6.41 1.27 2.53
C VAL A 343 7.21 0.96 1.27
N ALA A 344 7.98 -0.12 1.27
CA ALA A 344 8.73 -0.53 0.08
C ALA A 344 7.92 -1.54 -0.76
N GLU A 345 7.76 -1.25 -2.06
CA GLU A 345 7.47 -2.31 -3.01
C GLU A 345 8.78 -2.95 -3.45
N GLU A 346 9.14 -4.03 -2.77
CA GLU A 346 10.36 -4.79 -3.05
C GLU A 346 9.99 -6.27 -3.19
N SER A 347 10.15 -6.81 -4.40
CA SER A 347 9.69 -8.15 -4.79
C SER A 347 10.76 -9.23 -4.71
N THR A 348 12.00 -8.87 -4.38
CA THR A 348 13.12 -9.79 -4.33
C THR A 348 13.43 -10.27 -2.91
N ALA A 349 14.46 -11.09 -2.76
CA ALA A 349 14.97 -11.54 -1.48
C ALA A 349 16.01 -10.56 -0.87
N TRP A 350 15.94 -9.25 -1.20
CA TRP A 350 16.84 -8.28 -0.58
C TRP A 350 16.62 -8.26 0.94
N PRO A 351 17.68 -8.42 1.73
CA PRO A 351 17.55 -8.51 3.18
C PRO A 351 17.45 -7.14 3.84
N MET A 352 16.86 -7.11 5.04
CA MET A 352 16.86 -5.96 5.95
C MET A 352 16.25 -4.69 5.33
N VAL A 353 15.20 -4.83 4.50
CA VAL A 353 14.48 -3.68 3.93
C VAL A 353 13.86 -2.82 5.04
N THR A 354 13.31 -3.48 6.07
CA THR A 354 12.62 -2.81 7.18
C THR A 354 13.47 -2.67 8.46
N TYR A 355 14.77 -2.87 8.33
CA TYR A 355 15.72 -2.63 9.43
C TYR A 355 16.35 -1.24 9.33
N PRO A 356 16.77 -0.65 10.45
CA PRO A 356 17.44 0.63 10.47
C PRO A 356 18.72 0.67 9.61
N PRO A 357 19.02 1.81 8.97
CA PRO A 357 20.27 1.97 8.22
C PRO A 357 21.54 1.72 9.03
N GLU A 358 21.49 2.01 10.32
CA GLU A 358 22.59 1.83 11.30
C GLU A 358 22.90 0.33 11.53
N GLU A 359 21.92 -0.55 11.28
CA GLU A 359 22.07 -2.00 11.31
C GLU A 359 22.37 -2.61 9.94
N GLY A 360 22.52 -1.76 8.91
CA GLY A 360 22.76 -2.17 7.53
C GLY A 360 21.51 -2.25 6.66
N GLY A 361 20.35 -1.96 7.21
CA GLY A 361 19.07 -1.98 6.51
C GLY A 361 18.84 -0.78 5.57
N LEU A 362 17.66 -0.74 4.94
CA LEU A 362 17.24 0.37 4.07
C LEU A 362 16.45 1.44 4.85
N GLY A 363 15.88 1.11 6.01
CA GLY A 363 15.18 2.05 6.87
C GLY A 363 13.69 2.20 6.60
N PHE A 364 13.07 1.41 5.73
CA PHE A 364 11.61 1.37 5.61
C PHE A 364 11.00 0.82 6.89
N ASN A 365 9.75 1.17 7.17
CA ASN A 365 9.07 0.54 8.30
C ASN A 365 8.07 -0.55 7.87
N LEU A 366 7.76 -0.65 6.60
CA LEU A 366 6.94 -1.73 6.02
C LEU A 366 7.46 -2.16 4.64
N LYS A 367 7.19 -3.41 4.27
CA LYS A 367 7.50 -3.99 2.96
C LYS A 367 6.31 -4.80 2.45
N TRP A 368 5.95 -4.70 1.18
CA TRP A 368 4.96 -5.58 0.58
C TRP A 368 5.44 -7.03 0.55
N ASN A 369 4.59 -7.96 0.97
CA ASN A 369 4.87 -9.41 0.91
C ASN A 369 4.41 -9.99 -0.43
N MET A 370 5.20 -9.76 -1.48
CA MET A 370 4.89 -10.24 -2.83
C MET A 370 4.93 -11.77 -2.92
N GLY A 371 5.76 -12.44 -2.12
CA GLY A 371 5.83 -13.90 -2.05
C GLY A 371 4.51 -14.50 -1.56
N TRP A 372 4.01 -14.01 -0.41
CA TRP A 372 2.71 -14.43 0.12
C TRP A 372 1.58 -14.18 -0.89
N MET A 373 1.57 -13.02 -1.51
CA MET A 373 0.53 -12.65 -2.49
C MET A 373 0.52 -13.60 -3.69
N ASN A 374 1.69 -13.88 -4.28
CA ASN A 374 1.81 -14.80 -5.41
C ASN A 374 1.36 -16.21 -5.06
N ASP A 375 1.84 -16.76 -3.94
CA ASP A 375 1.53 -18.11 -3.49
C ASP A 375 0.03 -18.26 -3.21
N VAL A 376 -0.56 -17.33 -2.48
CA VAL A 376 -1.98 -17.38 -2.12
C VAL A 376 -2.88 -17.19 -3.35
N CYS A 377 -2.57 -16.25 -4.25
CA CYS A 377 -3.32 -16.08 -5.49
C CYS A 377 -3.24 -17.32 -6.39
N HIS A 378 -2.09 -17.99 -6.44
CA HIS A 378 -1.93 -19.25 -7.16
C HIS A 378 -2.83 -20.34 -6.55
N TYR A 379 -2.80 -20.50 -5.21
CA TYR A 379 -3.63 -21.48 -4.50
C TYR A 379 -5.14 -21.24 -4.71
N LEU A 380 -5.56 -19.98 -4.67
CA LEU A 380 -6.98 -19.63 -4.81
C LEU A 380 -7.53 -19.97 -6.19
N LYS A 381 -6.73 -19.85 -7.25
CA LYS A 381 -7.12 -20.20 -8.64
C LYS A 381 -7.32 -21.69 -8.87
N MET A 382 -6.75 -22.53 -8.00
CA MET A 382 -6.85 -23.98 -8.18
C MET A 382 -8.24 -24.48 -7.83
N ASP A 383 -8.70 -25.47 -8.61
CA ASP A 383 -9.83 -26.29 -8.18
C ASP A 383 -9.53 -26.91 -6.80
N PRO A 384 -10.47 -26.84 -5.83
CA PRO A 384 -10.25 -27.34 -4.48
C PRO A 384 -9.76 -28.78 -4.39
N PHE A 385 -10.09 -29.62 -5.40
CA PHE A 385 -9.62 -31.01 -5.47
C PHE A 385 -8.09 -31.09 -5.54
N PHE A 386 -7.43 -30.16 -6.25
CA PHE A 386 -5.98 -30.16 -6.40
C PHE A 386 -5.24 -29.43 -5.27
N ARG A 387 -5.92 -28.61 -4.48
CA ARG A 387 -5.33 -27.81 -3.39
C ARG A 387 -4.56 -28.65 -2.37
N GLN A 388 -4.96 -29.91 -2.16
CA GLN A 388 -4.23 -30.84 -1.28
C GLN A 388 -2.76 -31.05 -1.64
N HIS A 389 -2.39 -30.86 -2.91
CA HIS A 389 -1.02 -30.99 -3.40
C HIS A 389 -0.24 -29.66 -3.34
N HIS A 390 -0.92 -28.57 -3.03
CA HIS A 390 -0.40 -27.21 -3.01
C HIS A 390 -0.59 -26.50 -1.66
N HIS A 391 -0.79 -27.26 -0.61
CA HIS A 391 -1.03 -26.74 0.75
C HIS A 391 0.13 -25.83 1.25
N ARG A 392 1.30 -26.00 0.70
CA ARG A 392 2.45 -25.13 0.97
C ARG A 392 2.24 -23.67 0.57
N ASP A 393 1.47 -23.41 -0.47
CA ASP A 393 1.22 -22.05 -0.98
C ASP A 393 0.53 -21.17 0.09
N VAL A 394 -0.19 -21.77 1.04
CA VAL A 394 -0.85 -21.05 2.14
C VAL A 394 -0.12 -21.17 3.49
N THR A 395 1.00 -21.90 3.55
CA THR A 395 1.76 -22.09 4.79
C THR A 395 3.22 -21.65 4.70
N PHE A 396 3.80 -21.63 3.50
CA PHE A 396 5.22 -21.34 3.30
C PHE A 396 5.62 -19.93 3.74
N SER A 397 4.71 -18.95 3.58
CA SER A 397 4.95 -17.57 4.00
C SER A 397 5.37 -17.44 5.48
N MET A 398 4.94 -18.36 6.33
CA MET A 398 5.33 -18.36 7.75
C MET A 398 6.80 -18.69 7.98
N MET A 399 7.51 -19.26 7.00
CA MET A 399 8.95 -19.49 7.10
C MET A 399 9.77 -18.19 7.13
N TYR A 400 9.20 -17.11 6.59
CA TYR A 400 9.84 -15.80 6.51
C TYR A 400 8.98 -14.63 7.02
N ALA A 401 7.76 -14.91 7.53
CA ALA A 401 6.79 -13.89 7.95
C ALA A 401 7.34 -12.86 8.95
N PHE A 402 8.40 -13.19 9.68
CA PHE A 402 9.03 -12.33 10.68
C PHE A 402 10.44 -11.86 10.28
N SER A 403 10.86 -12.08 9.02
CA SER A 403 12.13 -11.55 8.52
C SER A 403 12.07 -10.06 8.21
N GLU A 404 10.90 -9.54 7.96
CA GLU A 404 10.60 -8.13 7.67
C GLU A 404 9.25 -7.74 8.30
N ASN A 405 8.95 -6.46 8.35
CA ASN A 405 7.63 -5.96 8.72
C ASN A 405 6.74 -5.91 7.48
N PHE A 406 5.91 -6.92 7.28
CA PHE A 406 5.18 -7.08 6.04
C PHE A 406 3.81 -6.38 6.01
N VAL A 407 3.45 -5.90 4.81
CA VAL A 407 2.09 -5.66 4.36
C VAL A 407 1.69 -6.82 3.45
N LEU A 408 0.50 -7.36 3.63
CA LEU A 408 -0.10 -8.40 2.80
C LEU A 408 -0.92 -7.71 1.69
N PRO A 409 -0.39 -7.58 0.45
CA PRO A 409 -1.07 -6.82 -0.59
C PRO A 409 -1.98 -7.73 -1.43
N VAL A 410 -3.19 -7.26 -1.70
CA VAL A 410 -3.98 -7.62 -2.88
C VAL A 410 -4.19 -6.33 -3.63
N SER A 411 -3.16 -5.93 -4.37
CA SER A 411 -3.04 -4.62 -5.00
C SER A 411 -3.71 -4.55 -6.38
N HIS A 412 -3.65 -3.36 -6.98
CA HIS A 412 -4.12 -3.13 -8.35
C HIS A 412 -3.49 -4.08 -9.37
N ASP A 413 -2.21 -4.43 -9.22
CA ASP A 413 -1.49 -5.33 -10.12
C ASP A 413 -2.09 -6.75 -10.18
N GLU A 414 -2.78 -7.18 -9.12
CA GLU A 414 -3.36 -8.52 -9.06
C GLU A 414 -4.74 -8.63 -9.73
N VAL A 415 -5.33 -7.53 -10.13
CA VAL A 415 -6.70 -7.47 -10.66
C VAL A 415 -6.79 -6.90 -12.08
N VAL A 416 -5.69 -6.94 -12.83
CA VAL A 416 -5.55 -6.45 -14.21
C VAL A 416 -4.82 -7.46 -15.09
N HIS A 417 -4.72 -7.18 -16.38
CA HIS A 417 -3.91 -7.90 -17.36
C HIS A 417 -4.22 -9.40 -17.44
N MET A 418 -5.49 -9.76 -17.44
CA MET A 418 -6.00 -11.15 -17.48
C MET A 418 -5.65 -11.98 -16.24
N LYS A 419 -5.26 -11.35 -15.14
CA LYS A 419 -5.07 -12.02 -13.85
C LYS A 419 -6.40 -12.35 -13.16
N GLY A 420 -7.52 -11.75 -13.60
CA GLY A 420 -8.87 -11.86 -13.02
C GLY A 420 -9.04 -11.02 -11.74
N SER A 421 -10.26 -10.57 -11.45
CA SER A 421 -10.59 -9.98 -10.13
C SER A 421 -10.36 -11.01 -9.02
N LEU A 422 -10.36 -10.59 -7.74
CA LEU A 422 -10.24 -11.57 -6.64
C LEU A 422 -11.35 -12.64 -6.72
N ARG A 423 -12.60 -12.24 -6.96
CA ARG A 423 -13.69 -13.18 -7.19
C ARG A 423 -13.45 -14.04 -8.43
N GLY A 424 -12.97 -13.46 -9.54
CA GLY A 424 -12.64 -14.15 -10.77
C GLY A 424 -11.54 -15.22 -10.63
N LYS A 425 -10.72 -15.13 -9.58
CA LYS A 425 -9.73 -16.15 -9.22
C LYS A 425 -10.35 -17.38 -8.55
N MET A 426 -11.56 -17.25 -7.96
CA MET A 426 -12.20 -18.32 -7.21
C MET A 426 -12.90 -19.31 -8.17
N PRO A 427 -12.59 -20.62 -8.12
CA PRO A 427 -13.26 -21.63 -8.94
C PRO A 427 -14.68 -21.92 -8.46
N GLY A 428 -15.49 -22.49 -9.37
CA GLY A 428 -16.83 -22.95 -9.07
C GLY A 428 -17.94 -21.97 -9.44
N ASP A 429 -19.13 -22.23 -8.92
CA ASP A 429 -20.30 -21.37 -9.10
C ASP A 429 -20.22 -20.07 -8.30
N LYS A 430 -21.18 -19.17 -8.52
CA LYS A 430 -21.22 -17.84 -7.86
C LYS A 430 -21.14 -17.95 -6.34
N TRP A 431 -21.88 -18.91 -5.73
CA TRP A 431 -21.87 -19.06 -4.28
C TRP A 431 -20.47 -19.44 -3.76
N ARG A 432 -19.81 -20.42 -4.40
CA ARG A 432 -18.46 -20.87 -4.06
C ARG A 432 -17.43 -19.76 -4.22
N GLN A 433 -17.54 -18.96 -5.27
CA GLN A 433 -16.68 -17.80 -5.50
C GLN A 433 -16.79 -16.78 -4.37
N LEU A 434 -18.01 -16.40 -4.00
CA LEU A 434 -18.26 -15.43 -2.92
C LEU A 434 -17.86 -16.00 -1.55
N ALA A 435 -18.10 -17.29 -1.29
CA ALA A 435 -17.60 -17.96 -0.09
C ALA A 435 -16.06 -17.95 -0.03
N GLY A 436 -15.41 -18.22 -1.18
CA GLY A 436 -13.96 -18.11 -1.32
C GLY A 436 -13.43 -16.70 -1.00
N VAL A 437 -14.08 -15.65 -1.49
CA VAL A 437 -13.71 -14.26 -1.17
C VAL A 437 -13.83 -14.00 0.33
N ARG A 438 -14.94 -14.38 0.98
CA ARG A 438 -15.13 -14.18 2.42
C ARG A 438 -14.09 -14.94 3.26
N SER A 439 -13.83 -16.22 2.93
CA SER A 439 -12.83 -17.02 3.66
C SER A 439 -11.40 -16.49 3.45
N PHE A 440 -11.09 -16.04 2.24
CA PHE A 440 -9.78 -15.41 1.96
C PHE A 440 -9.57 -14.13 2.77
N TYR A 441 -10.56 -13.23 2.82
CA TYR A 441 -10.46 -12.02 3.66
C TYR A 441 -10.22 -12.36 5.13
N ALA A 442 -10.95 -13.34 5.68
CA ALA A 442 -10.74 -13.78 7.05
C ALA A 442 -9.33 -14.37 7.26
N TYR A 443 -8.84 -15.18 6.30
CA TYR A 443 -7.46 -15.70 6.34
C TYR A 443 -6.45 -14.56 6.34
N MET A 444 -6.55 -13.62 5.40
CA MET A 444 -5.63 -12.49 5.29
C MET A 444 -5.59 -11.64 6.56
N LEU A 445 -6.77 -11.31 7.14
CA LEU A 445 -6.88 -10.51 8.37
C LEU A 445 -6.37 -11.25 9.61
N CYS A 446 -6.32 -12.59 9.59
CA CYS A 446 -5.78 -13.39 10.68
C CYS A 446 -4.31 -13.75 10.49
N HIS A 447 -3.75 -13.65 9.29
CA HIS A 447 -2.33 -13.89 9.02
C HIS A 447 -1.48 -12.74 9.63
N PRO A 448 -0.24 -13.00 10.12
CA PRO A 448 0.65 -11.93 10.55
C PRO A 448 0.99 -10.96 9.41
N GLY A 449 0.97 -9.68 9.70
CA GLY A 449 1.25 -8.60 8.76
C GLY A 449 0.14 -7.54 8.72
N LYS A 450 0.44 -6.38 8.14
CA LYS A 450 -0.54 -5.35 7.83
C LYS A 450 -1.27 -5.70 6.54
N VAL A 451 -2.39 -5.06 6.25
CA VAL A 451 -3.28 -5.49 5.17
C VAL A 451 -3.50 -4.36 4.18
N LEU A 452 -3.44 -4.70 2.89
CA LEU A 452 -3.79 -3.81 1.79
C LEU A 452 -4.71 -4.54 0.82
N THR A 453 -5.83 -3.88 0.46
CA THR A 453 -6.73 -4.37 -0.59
C THR A 453 -7.04 -3.25 -1.57
N PHE A 454 -7.00 -3.60 -2.86
CA PHE A 454 -7.38 -2.67 -3.92
C PHE A 454 -8.90 -2.51 -4.00
N MET A 455 -9.34 -1.28 -4.32
CA MET A 455 -10.74 -0.92 -4.51
C MET A 455 -11.48 -1.89 -5.44
N GLY A 456 -12.74 -2.20 -5.13
CA GLY A 456 -13.56 -3.13 -5.89
C GLY A 456 -13.43 -4.59 -5.44
N THR A 457 -12.36 -4.96 -4.75
CA THR A 457 -12.17 -6.29 -4.16
C THR A 457 -13.25 -6.58 -3.12
N GLU A 458 -13.61 -5.59 -2.33
CA GLU A 458 -14.65 -5.67 -1.30
C GLU A 458 -16.08 -5.70 -1.86
N LEU A 459 -16.26 -5.27 -3.11
CA LEU A 459 -17.54 -5.40 -3.84
C LEU A 459 -17.73 -6.82 -4.37
N ALA A 460 -16.68 -7.65 -4.31
CA ALA A 460 -16.62 -8.95 -4.96
C ALA A 460 -17.01 -8.86 -6.46
N GLN A 461 -16.54 -7.81 -7.14
CA GLN A 461 -16.80 -7.63 -8.56
C GLN A 461 -16.20 -8.76 -9.38
N TRP A 462 -16.89 -9.12 -10.47
CA TRP A 462 -16.45 -10.17 -11.38
C TRP A 462 -15.37 -9.71 -12.35
N HIS A 463 -15.55 -8.47 -12.89
CA HIS A 463 -14.65 -7.92 -13.88
C HIS A 463 -13.33 -7.49 -13.25
N GLU A 464 -12.26 -7.58 -14.03
CA GLU A 464 -10.99 -6.92 -13.69
C GLU A 464 -11.18 -5.40 -13.58
N TRP A 465 -10.25 -4.76 -12.88
CA TRP A 465 -10.25 -3.32 -12.81
C TRP A 465 -10.12 -2.68 -14.20
N ASN A 466 -11.00 -1.73 -14.48
CA ASN A 466 -11.01 -0.90 -15.68
C ASN A 466 -10.82 0.57 -15.28
N PHE A 467 -9.61 1.09 -15.47
CA PHE A 467 -9.30 2.48 -15.12
C PHE A 467 -10.06 3.54 -15.92
N ARG A 468 -10.70 3.16 -17.06
CA ARG A 468 -11.53 4.04 -17.90
C ARG A 468 -13.00 4.09 -17.49
N GLY A 469 -13.39 3.25 -16.54
CA GLY A 469 -14.74 3.19 -15.98
C GLY A 469 -14.76 3.52 -14.50
N GLN A 470 -15.80 3.09 -13.82
CA GLN A 470 -15.90 3.10 -12.37
C GLN A 470 -16.04 1.67 -11.83
N LEU A 471 -15.93 1.52 -10.52
CA LEU A 471 -16.23 0.25 -9.86
C LEU A 471 -17.68 -0.18 -10.12
N ASP A 472 -17.93 -1.49 -10.05
CA ASP A 472 -19.25 -2.10 -10.24
C ASP A 472 -20.20 -1.82 -9.06
N TRP A 473 -20.43 -0.54 -8.72
CA TRP A 473 -21.27 -0.11 -7.60
C TRP A 473 -22.69 -0.66 -7.64
N TYR A 474 -23.21 -0.93 -8.86
CA TYR A 474 -24.54 -1.52 -9.06
C TYR A 474 -24.69 -2.90 -8.37
N LEU A 475 -23.58 -3.62 -8.11
CA LEU A 475 -23.59 -4.89 -7.40
C LEU A 475 -24.17 -4.79 -5.99
N LEU A 476 -23.99 -3.65 -5.33
CA LEU A 476 -24.53 -3.42 -3.99
C LEU A 476 -26.06 -3.18 -3.99
N GLU A 477 -26.61 -2.73 -5.12
CA GLU A 477 -28.02 -2.42 -5.27
C GLU A 477 -28.81 -3.57 -5.89
N GLN A 478 -28.21 -4.25 -6.87
CA GLN A 478 -28.89 -5.24 -7.72
C GLN A 478 -28.57 -6.69 -7.36
N GLU A 479 -27.45 -6.94 -6.66
CA GLU A 479 -26.95 -8.29 -6.38
C GLU A 479 -26.87 -8.55 -4.87
N GLU A 480 -27.89 -9.15 -4.29
CA GLU A 480 -27.99 -9.38 -2.84
C GLU A 480 -26.80 -10.17 -2.29
N ASP A 481 -26.29 -11.16 -3.03
CA ASP A 481 -25.16 -11.97 -2.59
C ASP A 481 -23.86 -11.16 -2.53
N CYS A 482 -23.64 -10.24 -3.48
CA CYS A 482 -22.49 -9.34 -3.46
C CYS A 482 -22.62 -8.34 -2.30
N ARG A 483 -23.81 -7.78 -2.08
CA ARG A 483 -24.08 -6.90 -0.93
C ARG A 483 -23.80 -7.59 0.40
N ARG A 484 -24.26 -8.84 0.58
CA ARG A 484 -24.00 -9.63 1.80
C ARG A 484 -22.52 -9.93 1.98
N THR A 485 -21.80 -10.23 0.88
CA THR A 485 -20.35 -10.41 0.92
C THR A 485 -19.63 -9.11 1.31
N HIS A 486 -20.02 -7.97 0.76
CA HIS A 486 -19.51 -6.66 1.13
C HIS A 486 -19.76 -6.34 2.63
N GLU A 487 -20.95 -6.68 3.14
CA GLU A 487 -21.26 -6.52 4.57
C GLU A 487 -20.42 -7.44 5.45
N CYS A 488 -20.14 -8.67 5.01
CA CYS A 488 -19.21 -9.57 5.69
C CYS A 488 -17.80 -8.97 5.77
N ILE A 489 -17.27 -8.44 4.67
CA ILE A 489 -15.95 -7.81 4.62
C ILE A 489 -15.90 -6.58 5.55
N ARG A 490 -16.95 -5.76 5.53
CA ARG A 490 -17.08 -4.64 6.47
C ARG A 490 -17.06 -5.09 7.93
N ALA A 491 -17.77 -6.17 8.24
CA ALA A 491 -17.79 -6.74 9.59
C ALA A 491 -16.41 -7.34 9.97
N LEU A 492 -15.74 -8.01 9.06
CA LEU A 492 -14.38 -8.55 9.23
C LEU A 492 -13.37 -7.43 9.51
N ASN A 493 -13.38 -6.34 8.75
CA ASN A 493 -12.51 -5.18 8.97
C ASN A 493 -12.74 -4.55 10.36
N ARG A 494 -14.00 -4.42 10.78
CA ARG A 494 -14.34 -3.91 12.11
C ARG A 494 -13.94 -4.89 13.21
N PHE A 495 -14.08 -6.19 12.97
CA PHE A 495 -13.63 -7.23 13.87
C PHE A 495 -12.10 -7.18 14.02
N TYR A 496 -11.35 -7.12 12.91
CA TYR A 496 -9.90 -6.96 12.88
C TYR A 496 -9.47 -5.74 13.72
N LYS A 497 -10.06 -4.57 13.46
CA LYS A 497 -9.79 -3.34 14.22
C LYS A 497 -9.98 -3.52 15.72
N SER A 498 -11.04 -4.24 16.13
CA SER A 498 -11.41 -4.42 17.55
C SER A 498 -10.58 -5.48 18.29
N ARG A 499 -9.81 -6.29 17.57
CA ARG A 499 -9.10 -7.46 18.11
C ARG A 499 -7.58 -7.29 18.03
N ARG A 500 -7.00 -6.71 19.06
CA ARG A 500 -5.55 -6.45 19.15
C ARG A 500 -4.67 -7.67 18.85
N ALA A 501 -5.13 -8.87 19.22
CA ALA A 501 -4.44 -10.12 18.91
C ALA A 501 -4.14 -10.34 17.41
N LEU A 502 -4.89 -9.69 16.51
CA LEU A 502 -4.73 -9.87 15.07
C LEU A 502 -3.72 -8.91 14.42
N TRP A 503 -3.32 -7.82 15.10
CA TRP A 503 -2.47 -6.79 14.49
C TRP A 503 -1.38 -6.19 15.40
N GLU A 504 -1.41 -6.49 16.70
CA GLU A 504 -0.49 -5.88 17.65
C GLU A 504 0.86 -6.58 17.71
N ASN A 505 0.87 -7.88 17.45
CA ASN A 505 2.07 -8.71 17.52
C ASN A 505 2.27 -9.48 16.20
N ASP A 506 2.78 -8.77 15.19
CA ASP A 506 3.00 -9.25 13.82
C ASP A 506 4.47 -9.51 13.50
N ARG A 507 5.38 -9.37 14.48
CA ARG A 507 6.83 -9.32 14.23
C ARG A 507 7.60 -10.52 14.74
N ASP A 508 6.94 -11.43 15.48
CA ASP A 508 7.58 -12.58 16.07
C ASP A 508 6.60 -13.75 16.32
N TRP A 509 7.16 -14.88 16.70
CA TRP A 509 6.42 -16.09 16.99
C TRP A 509 5.57 -16.01 18.27
N ASP A 510 5.75 -15.04 19.15
CA ASP A 510 4.90 -14.86 20.32
C ASP A 510 3.48 -14.46 19.92
N GLY A 511 3.33 -13.81 18.76
CA GLY A 511 2.05 -13.44 18.16
C GLY A 511 1.35 -14.54 17.37
N PHE A 512 2.05 -15.65 17.02
CA PHE A 512 1.53 -16.67 16.13
C PHE A 512 1.92 -18.09 16.57
N GLN A 513 0.97 -19.02 16.47
CA GLN A 513 1.22 -20.44 16.67
C GLN A 513 0.37 -21.28 15.73
N TRP A 514 1.00 -22.17 14.98
CA TRP A 514 0.28 -23.24 14.31
C TRP A 514 -0.35 -24.20 15.31
N LEU A 515 -1.63 -24.56 15.10
CA LEU A 515 -2.31 -25.66 15.78
C LEU A 515 -2.49 -26.84 14.82
N VAL A 516 -2.85 -26.55 13.55
CA VAL A 516 -2.89 -27.54 12.46
C VAL A 516 -2.33 -26.84 11.21
N ALA A 517 -1.15 -27.24 10.77
CA ALA A 517 -0.48 -26.66 9.60
C ALA A 517 -0.48 -27.59 8.37
N ASP A 518 -0.75 -28.87 8.56
CA ASP A 518 -0.45 -29.93 7.59
C ASP A 518 -1.68 -30.79 7.17
N ASP A 519 -2.89 -30.33 7.49
CA ASP A 519 -4.12 -31.04 7.06
C ASP A 519 -4.46 -30.72 5.60
N ASN A 520 -3.59 -31.13 4.70
CA ASN A 520 -3.77 -30.96 3.27
C ASN A 520 -4.93 -31.77 2.69
N ARG A 521 -5.34 -32.88 3.32
CA ARG A 521 -6.45 -33.71 2.88
C ARG A 521 -7.79 -32.98 2.92
N ASN A 522 -7.99 -32.21 3.99
CA ASN A 522 -9.19 -31.41 4.20
C ASN A 522 -9.02 -29.96 3.70
N ASN A 523 -7.81 -29.54 3.30
CA ASN A 523 -7.46 -28.16 2.98
C ASN A 523 -7.78 -27.20 4.15
N VAL A 524 -7.47 -27.62 5.37
CA VAL A 524 -7.76 -26.86 6.60
C VAL A 524 -6.47 -26.34 7.21
N LEU A 525 -6.51 -25.09 7.66
CA LEU A 525 -5.49 -24.46 8.49
C LEU A 525 -6.10 -24.08 9.83
N VAL A 526 -5.38 -24.35 10.92
CA VAL A 526 -5.75 -23.84 12.25
C VAL A 526 -4.53 -23.18 12.89
N PHE A 527 -4.67 -21.94 13.31
CA PHE A 527 -3.60 -21.22 13.98
C PHE A 527 -4.14 -20.24 15.04
N ARG A 528 -3.29 -19.93 15.99
CA ARG A 528 -3.58 -19.01 17.08
C ARG A 528 -2.86 -17.68 16.86
N ARG A 529 -3.58 -16.59 17.08
CA ARG A 529 -3.03 -15.23 17.17
C ARG A 529 -3.10 -14.75 18.62
N THR A 530 -2.04 -14.13 19.10
CA THR A 530 -1.93 -13.68 20.50
C THR A 530 -1.47 -12.24 20.56
N GLY A 531 -2.24 -11.39 21.25
CA GLY A 531 -1.87 -9.99 21.49
C GLY A 531 -0.87 -9.84 22.65
N ARG A 532 -0.26 -8.68 22.77
CA ARG A 532 0.67 -8.35 23.87
C ARG A 532 0.01 -8.45 25.26
N ASP A 533 -1.33 -8.35 25.33
CA ASP A 533 -2.11 -8.53 26.56
C ASP A 533 -2.38 -10.01 26.91
N GLY A 534 -1.84 -10.93 26.15
CA GLY A 534 -2.01 -12.38 26.31
C GLY A 534 -3.37 -12.93 25.87
N LYS A 535 -4.28 -12.08 25.40
CA LYS A 535 -5.54 -12.56 24.81
C LYS A 535 -5.27 -13.17 23.45
N SER A 536 -5.93 -14.28 23.17
CA SER A 536 -5.74 -15.00 21.92
C SER A 536 -7.05 -15.34 21.22
N LEU A 537 -6.94 -15.51 19.91
CA LEU A 537 -7.97 -16.00 19.01
C LEU A 537 -7.43 -17.20 18.25
N ILE A 538 -8.29 -18.12 17.88
CA ILE A 538 -7.96 -19.25 17.00
C ILE A 538 -8.72 -19.06 15.70
N ALA A 539 -8.00 -19.04 14.58
CA ALA A 539 -8.57 -19.03 13.24
C ALA A 539 -8.59 -20.46 12.71
N VAL A 540 -9.75 -20.90 12.23
CA VAL A 540 -9.98 -22.17 11.55
C VAL A 540 -10.43 -21.85 10.14
N ILE A 541 -9.59 -22.14 9.16
CA ILE A 541 -9.83 -21.79 7.75
C ILE A 541 -9.99 -23.09 6.95
N ASN A 542 -11.11 -23.23 6.26
CA ASN A 542 -11.38 -24.35 5.36
C ASN A 542 -11.46 -23.86 3.91
N PHE A 543 -10.50 -24.27 3.10
CA PHE A 543 -10.46 -23.98 1.66
C PHE A 543 -11.09 -25.09 0.80
N SER A 544 -11.74 -26.07 1.43
CA SER A 544 -12.49 -27.13 0.76
C SER A 544 -13.98 -26.79 0.69
N PRO A 545 -14.71 -27.20 -0.37
CA PRO A 545 -16.17 -27.06 -0.43
C PRO A 545 -16.93 -28.09 0.44
N MET A 546 -16.23 -28.87 1.25
CA MET A 546 -16.81 -29.88 2.12
C MET A 546 -17.03 -29.37 3.52
N VAL A 547 -18.20 -29.68 4.09
CA VAL A 547 -18.46 -29.47 5.51
C VAL A 547 -17.74 -30.56 6.31
N LEU A 548 -17.04 -30.19 7.37
CA LEU A 548 -16.48 -31.14 8.31
C LEU A 548 -17.33 -31.13 9.58
N GLU A 549 -18.17 -32.14 9.75
CA GLU A 549 -19.19 -32.18 10.79
C GLU A 549 -18.62 -32.39 12.20
N GLN A 550 -17.51 -33.13 12.32
CA GLN A 550 -16.86 -33.47 13.59
C GLN A 550 -15.34 -33.33 13.48
N TYR A 551 -14.89 -32.09 13.26
CA TYR A 551 -13.47 -31.82 13.11
C TYR A 551 -12.81 -31.63 14.49
N ARG A 552 -11.89 -32.54 14.82
CA ARG A 552 -11.13 -32.50 16.07
C ARG A 552 -9.75 -31.89 15.88
N PHE A 553 -9.40 -30.92 16.70
CA PHE A 553 -8.04 -30.40 16.77
C PHE A 553 -7.65 -29.99 18.18
N GLY A 554 -6.34 -29.97 18.43
CA GLY A 554 -5.76 -29.56 19.72
C GLY A 554 -5.87 -28.07 19.96
N VAL A 555 -6.15 -27.68 21.21
CA VAL A 555 -6.30 -26.28 21.61
C VAL A 555 -5.56 -25.99 22.92
N PRO A 556 -5.12 -24.74 23.17
CA PRO A 556 -4.62 -24.32 24.47
C PRO A 556 -5.65 -24.51 25.58
N PRO A 557 -5.21 -24.65 26.86
CA PRO A 557 -6.09 -25.00 27.99
C PRO A 557 -7.08 -23.87 28.31
N LYS A 558 -8.34 -24.06 27.92
CA LYS A 558 -9.52 -23.25 28.25
C LYS A 558 -10.67 -24.19 28.56
N ALA A 559 -11.65 -23.75 29.36
CA ALA A 559 -12.81 -24.57 29.66
C ALA A 559 -13.71 -24.81 28.45
N ARG A 560 -13.83 -23.80 27.64
CA ARG A 560 -14.64 -23.84 26.40
C ARG A 560 -14.14 -22.82 25.39
N TYR A 561 -14.56 -22.96 24.14
CA TYR A 561 -14.34 -22.02 23.06
C TYR A 561 -15.68 -21.53 22.51
N GLU A 562 -15.76 -20.26 22.18
CA GLU A 562 -16.93 -19.62 21.60
C GLU A 562 -16.60 -19.14 20.18
N GLU A 563 -17.47 -19.41 19.24
CA GLU A 563 -17.41 -18.86 17.89
C GLU A 563 -17.72 -17.35 17.96
N VAL A 564 -16.76 -16.51 17.60
CA VAL A 564 -16.88 -15.03 17.68
C VAL A 564 -16.98 -14.38 16.32
N PHE A 565 -16.67 -15.12 15.27
CA PHE A 565 -16.93 -14.78 13.88
C PHE A 565 -17.00 -16.04 13.01
N ASN A 566 -17.93 -16.03 12.05
CA ASN A 566 -18.06 -17.11 11.07
C ASN A 566 -18.45 -16.51 9.70
N THR A 567 -17.65 -16.78 8.68
CA THR A 567 -17.90 -16.27 7.32
C THR A 567 -19.00 -16.99 6.58
N ASP A 568 -19.45 -18.15 7.10
CA ASP A 568 -20.53 -18.98 6.52
C ASP A 568 -21.90 -18.73 7.20
N ASP A 569 -21.99 -17.74 8.06
CA ASP A 569 -23.28 -17.33 8.62
C ASP A 569 -24.25 -16.89 7.50
N VAL A 570 -25.53 -17.25 7.62
CA VAL A 570 -26.57 -16.95 6.63
C VAL A 570 -26.73 -15.46 6.36
N GLN A 571 -26.45 -14.61 7.36
CA GLN A 571 -26.49 -13.15 7.17
C GLN A 571 -25.51 -12.66 6.10
N TRP A 572 -24.40 -13.36 5.90
CA TRP A 572 -23.38 -13.07 4.88
C TRP A 572 -23.61 -13.80 3.54
N GLY A 573 -24.71 -14.56 3.40
CA GLY A 573 -24.95 -15.43 2.25
C GLY A 573 -24.21 -16.76 2.33
N GLY A 574 -23.81 -17.18 3.53
CA GLY A 574 -23.25 -18.49 3.80
C GLY A 574 -24.30 -19.61 3.87
N SER A 575 -23.86 -20.85 4.01
CA SER A 575 -24.73 -22.02 4.12
C SER A 575 -25.32 -22.26 5.52
N GLY A 576 -24.85 -21.50 6.53
CA GLY A 576 -25.32 -21.59 7.90
C GLY A 576 -24.70 -22.70 8.74
N VAL A 577 -23.52 -23.19 8.34
CA VAL A 577 -22.76 -24.13 9.17
C VAL A 577 -22.05 -23.38 10.28
N THR A 578 -22.67 -23.33 11.45
CA THR A 578 -22.21 -22.58 12.63
C THR A 578 -22.12 -23.45 13.88
N ASN A 579 -21.46 -22.96 14.93
CA ASN A 579 -21.38 -23.57 16.25
C ASN A 579 -21.99 -22.61 17.28
N PRO A 580 -23.32 -22.56 17.40
CA PRO A 580 -24.00 -21.57 18.25
C PRO A 580 -23.76 -21.79 19.74
N GLU A 581 -23.56 -23.05 20.16
CA GLU A 581 -23.26 -23.39 21.55
C GLU A 581 -21.76 -23.35 21.82
N PRO A 582 -21.33 -22.99 23.03
CA PRO A 582 -19.92 -23.03 23.41
C PRO A 582 -19.33 -24.44 23.28
N ILE A 583 -18.23 -24.55 22.56
CA ILE A 583 -17.54 -25.82 22.32
C ILE A 583 -16.74 -26.18 23.57
N VAL A 584 -17.13 -27.27 24.25
CA VAL A 584 -16.47 -27.74 25.47
C VAL A 584 -15.13 -28.40 25.13
N THR A 585 -14.11 -28.10 25.92
CA THR A 585 -12.78 -28.69 25.74
C THR A 585 -12.73 -30.06 26.40
N GLU A 586 -12.17 -31.03 25.71
CA GLU A 586 -11.99 -32.41 26.18
C GLU A 586 -10.51 -32.68 26.50
N TRP A 587 -10.25 -33.51 27.53
CA TRP A 587 -8.91 -33.99 27.86
C TRP A 587 -8.49 -35.15 26.95
N ILE A 588 -8.53 -34.87 25.64
CA ILE A 588 -8.10 -35.78 24.58
C ILE A 588 -6.97 -35.11 23.82
N PRO A 589 -5.72 -35.63 23.95
CA PRO A 589 -4.59 -35.03 23.26
C PRO A 589 -4.76 -35.05 21.72
N SER A 590 -4.42 -33.95 21.06
CA SER A 590 -4.43 -33.81 19.61
C SER A 590 -3.46 -32.71 19.19
N HIS A 591 -2.78 -32.88 18.06
CA HIS A 591 -1.90 -31.85 17.46
C HIS A 591 -0.95 -31.19 18.48
N GLN A 592 -0.25 -32.01 19.26
CA GLN A 592 0.72 -31.59 20.30
C GLN A 592 0.12 -30.76 21.47
N GLN A 593 -1.22 -30.72 21.59
CA GLN A 593 -1.91 -30.15 22.74
C GLN A 593 -2.46 -31.28 23.63
N GLU A 594 -2.51 -31.06 24.96
CA GLU A 594 -3.08 -32.02 25.88
C GLU A 594 -4.61 -32.10 25.83
N GLN A 595 -5.24 -31.08 25.25
CA GLN A 595 -6.69 -30.95 25.10
C GLN A 595 -7.07 -30.70 23.65
N SER A 596 -8.30 -30.99 23.34
CA SER A 596 -8.88 -30.77 22.03
C SER A 596 -10.33 -30.31 22.10
N ILE A 597 -10.82 -29.82 21.01
CA ILE A 597 -12.25 -29.55 20.76
C ILE A 597 -12.70 -30.30 19.52
N VAL A 598 -14.03 -30.54 19.44
CA VAL A 598 -14.69 -31.02 18.24
C VAL A 598 -15.70 -29.98 17.80
N MET A 599 -15.66 -29.61 16.55
CA MET A 599 -16.56 -28.60 16.00
C MET A 599 -16.99 -28.90 14.56
N ARG A 600 -18.01 -28.20 14.11
CA ARG A 600 -18.36 -28.15 12.68
C ARG A 600 -17.49 -27.09 12.01
N VAL A 601 -16.93 -27.41 10.86
CA VAL A 601 -16.18 -26.45 10.04
C VAL A 601 -16.89 -26.23 8.72
N PRO A 602 -17.25 -24.97 8.39
CA PRO A 602 -18.02 -24.66 7.20
C PRO A 602 -17.23 -24.88 5.91
N PRO A 603 -17.93 -25.10 4.79
CA PRO A 603 -17.29 -25.24 3.48
C PRO A 603 -16.81 -23.89 2.97
N LEU A 604 -15.61 -23.79 2.39
CA LEU A 604 -15.02 -22.55 1.89
C LEU A 604 -15.23 -21.39 2.88
N GLY A 605 -14.98 -21.66 4.16
CA GLY A 605 -15.30 -20.73 5.24
C GLY A 605 -14.21 -20.60 6.28
N ALA A 606 -14.35 -19.57 7.09
CA ALA A 606 -13.47 -19.29 8.21
C ALA A 606 -14.26 -19.10 9.49
N VAL A 607 -13.82 -19.73 10.58
CA VAL A 607 -14.36 -19.58 11.92
C VAL A 607 -13.30 -19.03 12.83
N ILE A 608 -13.62 -18.00 13.60
CA ILE A 608 -12.72 -17.44 14.61
C ILE A 608 -13.27 -17.75 15.97
N LEU A 609 -12.43 -18.40 16.80
CA LEU A 609 -12.79 -18.85 18.14
C LEU A 609 -12.09 -18.02 19.22
N GLN A 610 -12.77 -17.84 20.35
CA GLN A 610 -12.21 -17.24 21.55
C GLN A 610 -12.37 -18.19 22.75
N GLY A 611 -11.24 -18.51 23.40
CA GLY A 611 -11.25 -19.36 24.60
C GLY A 611 -11.80 -18.62 25.83
N LYS A 612 -12.61 -19.30 26.66
CA LYS A 612 -13.23 -18.82 27.89
C LYS A 612 -13.04 -19.77 29.08
N GLY A 613 -12.94 -19.21 30.25
CA GLY A 613 -12.80 -19.96 31.51
C GLY A 613 -11.43 -20.63 31.66
N LYS A 614 -11.10 -21.03 32.86
CA LYS A 614 -9.93 -21.87 33.17
C LYS A 614 -10.35 -23.32 33.13
N LEU A 615 -9.59 -24.16 32.45
CA LEU A 615 -9.76 -25.61 32.51
C LEU A 615 -9.11 -26.10 33.81
N THR A 616 -9.90 -26.65 34.74
CA THR A 616 -9.41 -27.32 35.93
C THR A 616 -9.40 -28.83 35.69
N LYS A 617 -8.29 -29.52 35.92
CA LYS A 617 -8.31 -30.98 35.98
C LYS A 617 -9.32 -31.36 37.07
N GLN A 618 -10.43 -31.98 36.70
CA GLN A 618 -11.19 -32.73 37.70
C GLN A 618 -10.24 -33.78 38.27
N SER A 619 -9.92 -33.67 39.56
CA SER A 619 -9.26 -34.73 40.28
C SER A 619 -10.15 -35.96 40.10
N GLY A 620 -9.67 -36.95 39.36
CA GLY A 620 -10.36 -38.18 39.11
C GLY A 620 -10.65 -38.84 40.47
N GLY A 621 -11.87 -38.69 40.93
CA GLY A 621 -12.41 -39.53 41.98
C GLY A 621 -12.62 -40.90 41.37
N ALA A 622 -11.65 -41.81 41.60
CA ALA A 622 -11.92 -43.24 41.51
C ALA A 622 -12.99 -43.55 42.56
N GLU A 623 -14.24 -43.65 42.15
CA GLU A 623 -15.25 -44.32 42.95
C GLU A 623 -14.78 -45.75 43.15
N THR A 624 -14.11 -46.03 44.28
CA THR A 624 -13.88 -47.37 44.77
C THR A 624 -15.25 -47.95 45.14
N PHE A 625 -15.75 -48.83 44.28
CA PHE A 625 -16.89 -49.66 44.54
C PHE A 625 -16.58 -50.49 45.79
N ARG A 626 -17.12 -50.10 46.97
CA ARG A 626 -17.13 -50.92 48.18
C ARG A 626 -18.35 -51.85 48.11
N PRO A 627 -18.20 -53.18 48.04
CA PRO A 627 -19.33 -54.09 48.13
C PRO A 627 -20.01 -53.95 49.46
N ARG A 628 -21.30 -53.76 49.51
CA ARG A 628 -22.14 -53.85 50.73
C ARG A 628 -21.99 -55.26 51.33
N ARG A 629 -21.41 -55.38 52.51
CA ARG A 629 -21.51 -56.61 53.30
C ARG A 629 -22.95 -56.72 53.78
N SER A 630 -23.61 -57.80 53.34
CA SER A 630 -24.84 -58.32 53.95
C SER A 630 -24.57 -58.86 55.29
N GLY A 631 -24.94 -58.20 56.39
CA GLY A 631 -24.96 -58.68 57.69
C GLY A 631 -26.28 -59.44 57.92
N GLY A 632 -26.19 -60.78 57.88
CA GLY A 632 -27.21 -61.62 58.46
C GLY A 632 -27.02 -61.72 59.99
N ALA A 633 -28.05 -61.36 60.71
CA ALA A 633 -28.16 -61.72 62.12
C ALA A 633 -29.14 -62.88 62.22
N VAL A 634 -28.65 -63.99 62.80
CA VAL A 634 -29.49 -65.11 63.22
C VAL A 634 -29.45 -65.10 64.77
N THR A 635 -30.63 -65.19 65.29
CA THR A 635 -31.25 -65.42 66.58
C THR A 635 -31.61 -64.26 67.42
#